data_c879ad8cfeeb3426bc3ec236a8b6ac91
#
_entry.id   c879ad8cfeeb3426bc3ec236a8b6ac91
#
_cell.length_a   1.000
_cell.length_b   1.000
_cell.length_c   1.000
_cell.angle_alpha   90.00
_cell.angle_beta   90.00
_cell.angle_gamma   90.00
#
_symmetry.space_group_name_H-M   'P 1'
#
loop_
_entity.id
_entity.type
_entity.pdbx_description
1 polymer ?
#
loop_
_entity_poly.entity_id
_entity_poly.type
_entity_poly.pdbx_seq_one_letter_code
_entity_poly.pdbx_strand_id
1 'polypeptide(L)'
;MDPRKRLIIIKGKDQTDSVASFRFHDGRCEVVYTSAPNKTYDFQSGNVEILPLQKKIDPAQVIVTANGQTISGMDELLDFGAYYRIVRCGKKDLSFRRSEVQLRQNCLTDGKNKEAFQYFKETAAAISLVAENGINILSMQYDKIQQVSEDAVLASYLAPQKEVKAPRMPETIIYPFGLNQSQKLAVERALSSKISIIQGPPGTGKTQTILNIIANVVWSGKTVAVVSNNNFATHNVAEKLEKKNAAFLTAFLGSLANKEKFLEAQTGVYPDMSDWEMQPEERQQLEQETTALSKELNEMLNAKNRIAEIEQEFLQLKPEQHYFTDYYATYRDAPSESLNKLSSQKILALWMEFEQYAEHETRLGLLQKLSIMFRFNRGALKLFLRSPELVIPYLQNQFYFVKKQELEDEKETLNRKLEHYAFDEKMDELTQKSLRLFRAELAARYPWKSGRKRFEKSDFRRDSAAFTNEYPVVLSTTYSIKGTLGIDHIYDYLIVDEASQVDLATGVLAFSCARNIVIVGDLKQLPNVLTENDIRTSDAIWQKYSLDERYRFSTHSLLSSALEIWRDAPVTLLREHYRCHPKIINFCNQKFYHGQLIVMTQDHNEPDVLTMYRTTAGNHARGHLNQRQIDVIQQEVLPRLRKENYQSIGIITPYRDQVAAIRKQLGDAYEVDTVHKFQGREQDAIILTSVDNVITDFVDDPHMLNVAVSRAVHSLAVVTSQDPRNDRTNYGDLTRYIEYNNFEVIRSQVYSVFDMLYQGYAEQRRAYLQKHKRVSEYDSENLMYSVIQEVLSEEAYSAIGCAVHVSLATLVKDYEPLTEEECKYARNPLTHVDFLLFNQMDKQPVLTIEVDGTGFHEVGSKQAERDIKKNSILEKCAVPLLRLRTDGSGEKEKIKDMLKTAPQK
;
A
#
# COMPACT_ATOMS: atom_id res chain seq x y z
N MET A 1 55.90 29.50 -21.19
CA MET A 1 55.13 30.11 -20.08
C MET A 1 54.37 29.00 -19.39
N ASP A 2 54.23 29.04 -18.07
CA ASP A 2 53.51 27.95 -17.32
C ASP A 2 52.02 28.30 -17.29
N PRO A 3 51.13 27.56 -18.04
CA PRO A 3 49.71 27.83 -18.14
C PRO A 3 48.94 27.51 -16.82
N ARG A 4 49.64 26.91 -15.84
CA ARG A 4 49.06 26.66 -14.49
C ARG A 4 49.27 27.84 -13.53
N LYS A 5 50.15 28.76 -13.85
CA LYS A 5 50.46 29.94 -12.99
C LYS A 5 49.82 31.22 -13.47
N ARG A 6 49.48 31.33 -14.76
CA ARG A 6 48.89 32.53 -15.38
C ARG A 6 47.88 32.15 -16.44
N LEU A 7 46.74 32.82 -16.44
CA LEU A 7 45.67 32.70 -17.45
C LEU A 7 45.70 33.94 -18.33
N ILE A 8 45.70 33.76 -19.66
CA ILE A 8 45.74 34.81 -20.63
C ILE A 8 44.46 34.85 -21.46
N ILE A 9 43.66 35.86 -21.23
CA ILE A 9 42.42 36.10 -21.98
C ILE A 9 42.61 37.20 -22.99
N ILE A 10 42.41 36.92 -24.26
CA ILE A 10 42.47 37.92 -25.35
C ILE A 10 41.12 38.01 -26.03
N LYS A 11 40.51 39.23 -26.03
CA LYS A 11 39.18 39.49 -26.55
C LYS A 11 38.12 38.49 -25.98
N GLY A 12 38.22 38.20 -24.68
CA GLY A 12 37.29 37.31 -23.98
C GLY A 12 37.50 35.81 -24.24
N LYS A 13 38.56 35.42 -24.99
CA LYS A 13 38.90 33.99 -25.26
C LYS A 13 40.19 33.61 -24.58
N ASP A 14 40.22 32.40 -23.98
CA ASP A 14 41.44 31.81 -23.43
C ASP A 14 42.43 31.49 -24.56
N GLN A 15 43.61 32.12 -24.48
CA GLN A 15 44.72 31.95 -25.41
C GLN A 15 45.99 31.48 -24.69
N THR A 16 45.87 31.05 -23.45
CA THR A 16 47.00 30.74 -22.55
C THR A 16 47.98 29.73 -23.16
N ASP A 17 47.44 28.64 -23.76
CA ASP A 17 48.30 27.59 -24.37
C ASP A 17 48.90 28.02 -25.73
N SER A 18 48.34 29.04 -26.33
CA SER A 18 48.77 29.54 -27.66
C SER A 18 49.78 30.66 -27.57
N VAL A 19 49.94 31.33 -26.43
CA VAL A 19 50.83 32.50 -26.26
C VAL A 19 52.24 32.07 -25.82
N ALA A 20 53.25 32.39 -26.57
CA ALA A 20 54.66 32.16 -26.25
C ALA A 20 55.21 33.22 -25.31
N SER A 21 54.97 34.52 -25.63
CA SER A 21 55.37 35.65 -24.79
C SER A 21 54.43 36.84 -25.01
N PHE A 22 54.44 37.79 -24.06
CA PHE A 22 53.71 39.06 -24.13
C PHE A 22 54.52 40.17 -23.49
N ARG A 23 54.27 41.41 -23.91
CA ARG A 23 54.91 42.64 -23.39
C ARG A 23 53.90 43.80 -23.42
N PHE A 24 53.76 44.51 -22.32
CA PHE A 24 52.95 45.73 -22.23
C PHE A 24 53.80 46.94 -22.44
N HIS A 25 53.37 47.91 -23.29
CA HIS A 25 53.96 49.20 -23.46
C HIS A 25 52.90 50.23 -23.99
N ASP A 26 52.94 51.42 -23.52
CA ASP A 26 52.13 52.60 -23.97
C ASP A 26 50.64 52.30 -24.23
N GLY A 27 50.00 51.61 -23.30
CA GLY A 27 48.56 51.23 -23.40
C GLY A 27 48.20 50.11 -24.40
N ARG A 28 49.21 49.41 -24.91
CA ARG A 28 49.12 48.27 -25.83
C ARG A 28 49.78 47.01 -25.24
N CYS A 29 49.43 45.88 -25.77
CA CYS A 29 50.02 44.58 -25.41
C CYS A 29 50.45 43.85 -26.67
N GLU A 30 51.76 43.64 -26.81
CA GLU A 30 52.36 42.82 -27.85
C GLU A 30 52.28 41.35 -27.42
N VAL A 31 51.76 40.48 -28.28
CA VAL A 31 51.63 39.07 -28.04
C VAL A 31 52.28 38.24 -29.15
N VAL A 32 53.12 37.30 -28.80
CA VAL A 32 53.73 36.32 -29.69
C VAL A 32 53.09 35.00 -29.48
N TYR A 33 52.55 34.37 -30.54
CA TYR A 33 51.93 33.06 -30.49
C TYR A 33 52.95 31.94 -30.74
N THR A 34 52.78 30.77 -30.11
CA THR A 34 53.63 29.59 -30.33
C THR A 34 53.59 29.10 -31.78
N SER A 35 52.47 29.27 -32.46
CA SER A 35 52.28 28.91 -33.89
C SER A 35 52.94 29.88 -34.86
N ALA A 36 53.34 31.07 -34.42
CA ALA A 36 53.95 32.14 -35.23
C ALA A 36 55.02 32.92 -34.44
N PRO A 37 56.15 32.24 -34.08
CA PRO A 37 57.10 32.79 -33.12
C PRO A 37 57.87 34.07 -33.69
N ASN A 38 57.86 34.28 -34.98
CA ASN A 38 58.51 35.40 -35.61
C ASN A 38 57.51 36.54 -35.90
N LYS A 39 56.27 36.49 -35.47
CA LYS A 39 55.25 37.50 -35.72
C LYS A 39 54.68 38.02 -34.40
N THR A 40 54.73 39.33 -34.24
CA THR A 40 54.17 40.04 -33.11
C THR A 40 52.75 40.54 -33.46
N TYR A 41 51.80 40.30 -32.59
CA TYR A 41 50.44 40.83 -32.74
C TYR A 41 50.21 41.84 -31.63
N ASP A 42 49.68 43.00 -32.02
CA ASP A 42 49.47 44.11 -31.12
C ASP A 42 47.97 44.29 -30.78
N PHE A 43 47.66 44.32 -29.51
CA PHE A 43 46.31 44.49 -28.96
C PHE A 43 46.23 45.69 -28.05
N GLN A 44 45.06 46.34 -27.98
CA GLN A 44 44.83 47.33 -26.92
C GLN A 44 44.91 46.64 -25.56
N SER A 45 45.53 47.22 -24.55
CA SER A 45 45.73 46.61 -23.23
C SER A 45 44.42 46.25 -22.57
N GLY A 46 43.28 46.94 -22.80
CA GLY A 46 41.97 46.60 -22.31
C GLY A 46 41.37 45.32 -22.92
N ASN A 47 41.95 44.79 -24.01
CA ASN A 47 41.53 43.55 -24.67
C ASN A 47 42.35 42.31 -24.23
N VAL A 48 43.37 42.50 -23.34
CA VAL A 48 44.25 41.45 -22.88
C VAL A 48 44.24 41.44 -21.35
N GLU A 49 43.71 40.39 -20.77
CA GLU A 49 43.72 40.15 -19.32
C GLU A 49 44.75 39.07 -19.00
N ILE A 50 45.66 39.37 -18.06
CA ILE A 50 46.64 38.38 -17.55
C ILE A 50 46.41 38.22 -16.07
N LEU A 51 45.88 37.04 -15.72
CA LEU A 51 45.41 36.75 -14.37
C LEU A 51 46.38 35.76 -13.68
N PRO A 52 46.95 36.12 -12.52
CA PRO A 52 47.76 35.18 -11.75
C PRO A 52 46.85 34.12 -11.05
N LEU A 53 47.40 32.93 -10.86
CA LEU A 53 46.76 31.88 -10.07
C LEU A 53 46.56 32.39 -8.64
N GLN A 54 45.32 32.38 -8.15
CA GLN A 54 44.99 32.73 -6.77
C GLN A 54 44.93 31.50 -5.90
N LYS A 55 44.30 30.40 -6.38
CA LYS A 55 44.11 29.17 -5.62
C LYS A 55 43.99 27.97 -6.54
N LYS A 56 44.59 26.84 -6.11
CA LYS A 56 44.33 25.53 -6.68
C LYS A 56 43.26 24.85 -5.79
N ILE A 57 42.16 24.44 -6.40
CA ILE A 57 41.05 23.75 -5.73
C ILE A 57 41.17 22.27 -6.07
N ASP A 58 41.04 21.42 -5.05
CA ASP A 58 41.02 19.95 -5.25
C ASP A 58 39.71 19.52 -5.94
N PRO A 59 39.78 18.96 -7.17
CA PRO A 59 38.60 18.54 -7.92
C PRO A 59 37.78 17.49 -7.20
N ALA A 60 38.36 16.70 -6.32
CA ALA A 60 37.65 15.69 -5.55
C ALA A 60 36.69 16.30 -4.51
N GLN A 61 36.95 17.53 -4.06
CA GLN A 61 36.16 18.20 -3.02
C GLN A 61 34.97 18.96 -3.57
N VAL A 62 34.93 19.23 -4.89
CA VAL A 62 33.92 20.12 -5.47
C VAL A 62 33.30 19.55 -6.75
N ILE A 63 32.04 19.85 -6.94
CA ILE A 63 31.29 19.61 -8.19
C ILE A 63 31.22 20.93 -8.93
N VAL A 64 31.75 20.96 -10.16
CA VAL A 64 31.78 22.13 -11.01
C VAL A 64 30.65 22.07 -12.05
N THR A 65 29.77 23.06 -12.05
CA THR A 65 28.73 23.22 -13.06
C THR A 65 28.96 24.51 -13.80
N ALA A 66 29.12 24.45 -15.13
CA ALA A 66 29.24 25.63 -15.99
C ALA A 66 28.15 25.61 -17.05
N ASN A 67 27.48 26.76 -17.26
CA ASN A 67 26.37 26.91 -18.22
C ASN A 67 25.28 25.79 -18.05
N GLY A 68 24.99 25.41 -16.81
CA GLY A 68 23.99 24.38 -16.49
C GLY A 68 24.44 22.91 -16.69
N GLN A 69 25.70 22.69 -17.15
CA GLN A 69 26.24 21.33 -17.30
C GLN A 69 27.33 21.03 -16.28
N THR A 70 27.25 19.86 -15.66
CA THR A 70 28.30 19.38 -14.74
C THR A 70 29.52 18.93 -15.53
N ILE A 71 30.70 19.37 -15.11
CA ILE A 71 31.98 19.04 -15.77
C ILE A 71 32.64 17.91 -14.99
N SER A 72 32.73 16.74 -15.63
CA SER A 72 33.39 15.55 -15.08
C SER A 72 34.80 15.31 -15.68
N GLY A 73 35.63 14.53 -14.99
CA GLY A 73 36.95 14.16 -15.45
C GLY A 73 37.93 15.33 -15.43
N MET A 74 37.94 16.11 -14.36
CA MET A 74 38.85 17.20 -14.08
C MET A 74 40.08 16.66 -13.34
N ASP A 75 41.29 17.02 -13.81
CA ASP A 75 42.53 16.71 -13.08
C ASP A 75 42.93 17.87 -12.16
N GLU A 76 42.72 19.11 -12.60
CA GLU A 76 42.98 20.30 -11.79
C GLU A 76 41.89 21.37 -12.01
N LEU A 77 41.53 22.06 -10.93
CA LEU A 77 40.68 23.25 -10.96
C LEU A 77 41.49 24.45 -10.43
N LEU A 78 41.72 25.41 -11.33
CA LEU A 78 42.55 26.59 -11.07
C LEU A 78 41.66 27.83 -10.99
N ASP A 79 41.74 28.57 -9.87
CA ASP A 79 41.02 29.82 -9.64
C ASP A 79 41.97 31.00 -9.96
N PHE A 80 41.62 31.79 -10.96
CA PHE A 80 42.33 33.02 -11.38
C PHE A 80 41.54 34.27 -10.98
N GLY A 81 40.61 34.19 -10.04
CA GLY A 81 39.78 35.30 -9.55
C GLY A 81 38.57 35.56 -10.43
N ALA A 82 38.75 36.16 -11.59
CA ALA A 82 37.64 36.40 -12.54
C ALA A 82 37.24 35.16 -13.36
N TYR A 83 38.13 34.18 -13.48
CA TYR A 83 37.94 32.95 -14.25
C TYR A 83 38.36 31.74 -13.48
N TYR A 84 37.68 30.61 -13.79
CA TYR A 84 38.15 29.29 -13.46
C TYR A 84 38.70 28.59 -14.70
N ARG A 85 39.83 27.89 -14.56
CA ARG A 85 40.39 27.04 -15.60
C ARG A 85 40.34 25.58 -15.11
N ILE A 86 39.78 24.73 -15.94
CA ILE A 86 39.60 23.30 -15.70
C ILE A 86 40.57 22.56 -16.62
N VAL A 87 41.55 21.88 -16.02
CA VAL A 87 42.56 21.06 -16.71
C VAL A 87 42.02 19.64 -16.81
N ARG A 88 42.10 19.02 -17.99
CA ARG A 88 41.60 17.68 -18.27
C ARG A 88 42.62 16.87 -19.05
N CYS A 89 43.02 15.69 -18.54
CA CYS A 89 43.96 14.83 -19.22
C CYS A 89 43.43 14.34 -20.58
N GLY A 90 44.24 14.52 -21.65
CA GLY A 90 43.89 14.06 -23.00
C GLY A 90 42.74 14.85 -23.70
N LYS A 91 42.25 15.92 -23.07
CA LYS A 91 41.22 16.80 -23.65
C LYS A 91 41.66 18.27 -23.55
N LYS A 92 41.02 19.12 -24.37
CA LYS A 92 41.26 20.55 -24.30
C LYS A 92 40.79 21.11 -22.96
N ASP A 93 41.63 21.95 -22.33
CA ASP A 93 41.27 22.69 -21.12
C ASP A 93 40.12 23.65 -21.38
N LEU A 94 39.30 23.89 -20.36
CA LEU A 94 38.16 24.78 -20.40
C LEU A 94 38.36 25.95 -19.45
N SER A 95 38.04 27.15 -19.92
CA SER A 95 38.07 28.35 -19.08
C SER A 95 36.68 29.01 -19.11
N PHE A 96 36.15 29.34 -17.96
CA PHE A 96 34.85 29.98 -17.78
C PHE A 96 34.99 31.20 -16.88
N ARG A 97 34.16 32.21 -17.10
CA ARG A 97 34.05 33.30 -16.15
C ARG A 97 33.48 32.81 -14.81
N ARG A 98 33.87 33.44 -13.73
CA ARG A 98 33.40 33.07 -12.38
C ARG A 98 31.87 33.12 -12.26
N SER A 99 31.19 34.03 -12.96
CA SER A 99 29.73 34.17 -13.04
C SER A 99 29.05 33.02 -13.77
N GLU A 100 29.76 32.29 -14.63
CA GLU A 100 29.26 31.14 -15.39
C GLU A 100 29.44 29.82 -14.67
N VAL A 101 30.14 29.80 -13.54
CA VAL A 101 30.49 28.59 -12.80
C VAL A 101 29.84 28.56 -11.43
N GLN A 102 29.21 27.46 -11.12
CA GLN A 102 28.74 27.14 -9.76
C GLN A 102 29.63 26.04 -9.18
N LEU A 103 30.21 26.30 -8.02
CA LEU A 103 30.95 25.33 -7.25
C LEU A 103 30.09 24.82 -6.08
N ARG A 104 29.95 23.49 -5.93
CA ARG A 104 29.24 22.85 -4.84
C ARG A 104 30.18 21.86 -4.15
N GLN A 105 30.03 21.69 -2.85
CA GLN A 105 30.80 20.71 -2.09
C GLN A 105 30.38 19.29 -2.44
N ASN A 106 31.33 18.38 -2.52
CA ASN A 106 31.08 16.94 -2.63
C ASN A 106 30.97 16.36 -1.22
N CYS A 107 29.80 15.88 -0.83
CA CYS A 107 29.56 15.35 0.53
C CYS A 107 30.29 14.03 0.80
N LEU A 108 30.73 13.30 -0.23
CA LEU A 108 31.46 12.03 -0.09
C LEU A 108 32.94 12.21 0.26
N THR A 109 33.41 13.43 0.43
CA THR A 109 34.76 13.69 0.96
C THR A 109 34.85 13.54 2.47
N ASP A 110 33.72 13.62 3.18
CA ASP A 110 33.63 13.27 4.59
C ASP A 110 33.77 11.76 4.79
N GLY A 111 34.64 11.31 5.72
CA GLY A 111 34.94 9.90 5.92
C GLY A 111 33.71 9.06 6.31
N LYS A 112 32.86 9.58 7.20
CA LYS A 112 31.63 8.89 7.64
C LYS A 112 30.59 8.78 6.52
N ASN A 113 30.41 9.85 5.75
CA ASN A 113 29.49 9.85 4.63
C ASN A 113 29.94 8.87 3.54
N LYS A 114 31.25 8.82 3.28
CA LYS A 114 31.85 7.87 2.33
C LYS A 114 31.67 6.43 2.81
N GLU A 115 31.86 6.17 4.10
CA GLU A 115 31.69 4.85 4.70
C GLU A 115 30.23 4.38 4.59
N ALA A 116 29.26 5.22 4.95
CA ALA A 116 27.85 4.91 4.81
C ALA A 116 27.44 4.68 3.34
N PHE A 117 27.92 5.50 2.43
CA PHE A 117 27.67 5.32 0.99
C PHE A 117 28.27 4.01 0.46
N GLN A 118 29.47 3.65 0.91
CA GLN A 118 30.13 2.41 0.54
C GLN A 118 29.37 1.18 1.05
N TYR A 119 28.82 1.25 2.27
CA TYR A 119 27.94 0.20 2.81
C TYR A 119 26.72 -0.04 1.90
N PHE A 120 26.00 0.99 1.50
CA PHE A 120 24.85 0.84 0.58
C PHE A 120 25.27 0.30 -0.78
N LYS A 121 26.42 0.71 -1.28
CA LYS A 121 26.98 0.22 -2.55
C LYS A 121 27.31 -1.27 -2.47
N GLU A 122 27.96 -1.75 -1.39
CA GLU A 122 28.26 -3.17 -1.19
C GLU A 122 26.98 -3.99 -1.01
N THR A 123 26.01 -3.47 -0.26
CA THR A 123 24.70 -4.10 -0.08
C THR A 123 23.95 -4.23 -1.41
N ALA A 124 23.92 -3.17 -2.20
CA ALA A 124 23.32 -3.19 -3.55
C ALA A 124 24.00 -4.21 -4.47
N ALA A 125 25.31 -4.35 -4.39
CA ALA A 125 26.05 -5.32 -5.20
C ALA A 125 25.75 -6.78 -4.80
N ALA A 126 25.46 -7.03 -3.52
CA ALA A 126 25.27 -8.38 -2.99
C ALA A 126 23.82 -8.88 -3.06
N ILE A 127 22.80 -7.98 -2.96
CA ILE A 127 21.40 -8.37 -2.73
C ILE A 127 20.49 -8.04 -3.91
N SER A 128 20.86 -7.08 -4.78
CA SER A 128 19.92 -6.60 -5.79
C SER A 128 19.66 -7.60 -6.93
N LEU A 129 18.52 -7.40 -7.59
CA LEU A 129 18.08 -8.19 -8.73
C LEU A 129 19.12 -8.19 -9.85
N VAL A 130 19.52 -9.37 -10.26
CA VAL A 130 20.38 -9.61 -11.43
C VAL A 130 19.47 -9.75 -12.64
N ALA A 131 19.72 -8.96 -13.69
CA ALA A 131 19.00 -9.09 -14.95
C ALA A 131 19.33 -10.43 -15.63
N GLU A 132 18.51 -10.88 -16.59
CA GLU A 132 18.69 -12.15 -17.33
C GLU A 132 20.08 -12.32 -17.97
N ASN A 133 20.76 -11.20 -18.25
CA ASN A 133 22.12 -11.15 -18.78
C ASN A 133 23.22 -11.18 -17.70
N GLY A 134 22.88 -11.45 -16.43
CA GLY A 134 23.84 -11.51 -15.32
C GLY A 134 24.31 -10.15 -14.77
N ILE A 135 23.76 -9.03 -15.24
CA ILE A 135 24.17 -7.68 -14.82
C ILE A 135 23.33 -7.24 -13.60
N ASN A 136 24.01 -6.86 -12.53
CA ASN A 136 23.40 -6.18 -11.38
C ASN A 136 23.23 -4.68 -11.71
N ILE A 137 21.98 -4.29 -12.03
CA ILE A 137 21.66 -2.94 -12.49
C ILE A 137 21.93 -1.90 -11.41
N LEU A 138 21.60 -2.21 -10.15
CA LEU A 138 21.73 -1.26 -9.03
C LEU A 138 23.22 -1.00 -8.72
N SER A 139 24.04 -2.05 -8.63
CA SER A 139 25.49 -1.94 -8.45
C SER A 139 26.13 -1.07 -9.53
N MET A 140 25.75 -1.29 -10.79
CA MET A 140 26.27 -0.50 -11.91
C MET A 140 25.90 1.00 -11.82
N GLN A 141 24.76 1.34 -11.21
CA GLN A 141 24.38 2.74 -10.99
C GLN A 141 25.19 3.36 -9.84
N TYR A 142 25.42 2.63 -8.76
CA TYR A 142 26.28 3.08 -7.66
C TYR A 142 27.75 3.31 -8.13
N ASP A 143 28.27 2.44 -9.00
CA ASP A 143 29.64 2.58 -9.55
C ASP A 143 29.85 3.86 -10.34
N LYS A 144 28.79 4.41 -10.94
CA LYS A 144 28.84 5.68 -11.70
C LYS A 144 28.80 6.91 -10.82
N ILE A 145 28.41 6.79 -9.54
CA ILE A 145 28.35 7.93 -8.62
C ILE A 145 29.72 8.12 -7.98
N GLN A 146 30.45 9.08 -8.48
CA GLN A 146 31.76 9.47 -7.92
C GLN A 146 31.65 10.65 -6.96
N GLN A 147 30.66 11.51 -7.15
CA GLN A 147 30.44 12.74 -6.40
C GLN A 147 28.94 12.91 -6.10
N VAL A 148 28.64 13.45 -4.93
CA VAL A 148 27.26 13.81 -4.52
C VAL A 148 27.27 15.24 -4.00
N SER A 149 26.42 16.08 -4.61
CA SER A 149 26.27 17.47 -4.21
C SER A 149 25.71 17.58 -2.79
N GLU A 150 26.23 18.55 -2.02
CA GLU A 150 25.66 18.92 -0.70
C GLU A 150 24.20 19.39 -0.78
N ASP A 151 23.73 19.84 -1.95
CA ASP A 151 22.33 20.20 -2.18
C ASP A 151 21.42 19.00 -2.32
N ALA A 152 21.97 17.82 -2.66
CA ALA A 152 21.16 16.61 -2.83
C ALA A 152 20.59 16.12 -1.48
N VAL A 153 19.43 15.48 -1.54
CA VAL A 153 18.79 14.85 -0.37
C VAL A 153 19.73 13.84 0.28
N LEU A 154 20.49 13.10 -0.52
CA LEU A 154 21.46 12.12 -0.04
C LEU A 154 22.48 12.74 0.92
N ALA A 155 22.95 13.96 0.66
CA ALA A 155 23.89 14.62 1.57
C ALA A 155 23.30 14.84 2.98
N SER A 156 22.01 15.22 3.05
CA SER A 156 21.33 15.38 4.34
C SER A 156 20.95 14.05 4.99
N TYR A 157 20.82 12.98 4.22
CA TYR A 157 20.59 11.64 4.76
C TYR A 157 21.87 11.07 5.41
N LEU A 158 23.02 11.23 4.76
CA LEU A 158 24.31 10.76 5.28
C LEU A 158 24.83 11.62 6.43
N ALA A 159 24.46 12.90 6.51
CA ALA A 159 24.87 13.83 7.56
C ALA A 159 23.67 14.61 8.14
N PRO A 160 22.78 13.96 8.90
CA PRO A 160 21.50 14.54 9.33
C PRO A 160 21.63 15.71 10.32
N GLN A 161 22.79 15.88 10.94
CA GLN A 161 23.05 16.98 11.91
C GLN A 161 23.37 18.32 11.23
N LYS A 162 23.58 18.34 9.92
CA LYS A 162 23.81 19.61 9.20
C LYS A 162 22.48 20.32 9.00
N GLU A 163 22.46 21.62 9.34
CA GLU A 163 21.32 22.49 9.10
C GLU A 163 20.91 22.48 7.64
N VAL A 164 19.65 22.18 7.38
CA VAL A 164 19.10 22.02 6.04
C VAL A 164 18.33 23.29 5.68
N LYS A 165 18.78 24.02 4.64
CA LYS A 165 18.07 25.19 4.16
C LYS A 165 16.73 24.81 3.54
N ALA A 166 15.64 25.24 4.17
CA ALA A 166 14.29 25.00 3.68
C ALA A 166 13.99 25.86 2.42
N PRO A 167 13.19 25.38 1.47
CA PRO A 167 12.67 26.17 0.38
C PRO A 167 11.75 27.28 0.90
N ARG A 168 11.71 28.42 0.18
CA ARG A 168 10.76 29.47 0.51
C ARG A 168 9.34 29.00 0.17
N MET A 169 8.43 29.14 1.10
CA MET A 169 7.02 28.80 0.90
C MET A 169 6.42 29.69 -0.21
N PRO A 170 5.70 29.14 -1.20
CA PRO A 170 4.98 29.92 -2.19
C PRO A 170 3.93 30.84 -1.54
N GLU A 171 3.70 32.01 -2.11
CA GLU A 171 2.69 32.97 -1.64
C GLU A 171 1.27 32.44 -1.87
N THR A 172 1.06 31.77 -3.00
CA THR A 172 -0.18 31.08 -3.36
C THR A 172 0.08 29.58 -3.52
N ILE A 173 -0.82 28.74 -3.02
CA ILE A 173 -0.82 27.29 -3.20
C ILE A 173 -2.14 26.90 -3.89
N ILE A 174 -2.03 26.10 -4.95
CA ILE A 174 -3.17 25.66 -5.75
C ILE A 174 -3.54 24.20 -5.47
N TYR A 175 -4.82 23.87 -5.58
CA TYR A 175 -5.37 22.53 -5.30
C TYR A 175 -6.27 22.02 -6.44
N PRO A 176 -5.74 21.84 -7.66
CA PRO A 176 -6.55 21.48 -8.84
C PRO A 176 -7.16 20.08 -8.78
N PHE A 177 -6.77 19.25 -7.80
CA PHE A 177 -7.28 17.91 -7.60
C PHE A 177 -8.20 17.78 -6.37
N GLY A 178 -8.63 18.90 -5.78
CA GLY A 178 -9.37 18.92 -4.53
C GLY A 178 -8.47 18.68 -3.33
N LEU A 179 -9.02 18.82 -2.11
CA LEU A 179 -8.27 18.68 -0.87
C LEU A 179 -9.19 18.29 0.30
N ASN A 180 -8.59 17.81 1.36
CA ASN A 180 -9.12 17.84 2.72
C ASN A 180 -8.11 18.51 3.65
N GLN A 181 -8.38 18.56 4.93
CA GLN A 181 -7.55 19.31 5.87
C GLN A 181 -6.14 18.72 6.02
N SER A 182 -6.01 17.40 6.21
CA SER A 182 -4.69 16.78 6.36
C SER A 182 -3.90 16.80 5.05
N GLN A 183 -4.55 16.65 3.91
CA GLN A 183 -3.93 16.79 2.58
C GLN A 183 -3.41 18.21 2.34
N LYS A 184 -4.19 19.23 2.72
CA LYS A 184 -3.76 20.64 2.65
C LYS A 184 -2.48 20.86 3.44
N LEU A 185 -2.46 20.42 4.69
CA LEU A 185 -1.28 20.51 5.55
C LEU A 185 -0.08 19.77 4.97
N ALA A 186 -0.29 18.59 4.38
CA ALA A 186 0.76 17.79 3.75
C ALA A 186 1.37 18.52 2.53
N VAL A 187 0.55 19.15 1.69
CA VAL A 187 1.02 19.95 0.54
C VAL A 187 1.82 21.18 1.01
N GLU A 188 1.29 21.93 1.98
CA GLU A 188 1.97 23.11 2.54
C GLU A 188 3.36 22.75 3.11
N ARG A 189 3.45 21.66 3.89
CA ARG A 189 4.72 21.15 4.45
C ARG A 189 5.69 20.65 3.38
N ALA A 190 5.18 19.95 2.36
CA ALA A 190 6.01 19.48 1.24
C ALA A 190 6.65 20.63 0.44
N LEU A 191 5.96 21.76 0.30
CA LEU A 191 6.44 22.92 -0.43
C LEU A 191 7.35 23.84 0.41
N SER A 192 7.21 23.82 1.74
CA SER A 192 7.98 24.67 2.67
C SER A 192 9.17 23.95 3.33
N SER A 193 9.36 22.66 3.10
CA SER A 193 10.43 21.89 3.72
C SER A 193 11.26 21.13 2.68
N LYS A 194 12.58 21.03 2.90
CA LYS A 194 13.45 20.21 2.03
C LYS A 194 13.08 18.72 2.11
N ILE A 195 12.65 18.27 3.28
CA ILE A 195 12.26 16.90 3.57
C ILE A 195 10.87 16.95 4.19
N SER A 196 9.93 16.21 3.63
CA SER A 196 8.58 16.05 4.16
C SER A 196 8.18 14.58 4.11
N ILE A 197 7.59 14.09 5.20
CA ILE A 197 7.13 12.69 5.31
C ILE A 197 5.61 12.70 5.46
N ILE A 198 4.93 11.93 4.62
CA ILE A 198 3.47 11.80 4.61
C ILE A 198 3.12 10.34 4.92
N GLN A 199 2.53 10.14 6.09
CA GLN A 199 1.93 8.85 6.43
C GLN A 199 0.50 8.84 5.90
N GLY A 200 0.25 7.92 4.95
CA GLY A 200 -1.02 7.84 4.24
C GLY A 200 -1.68 6.47 4.40
N PRO A 201 -2.53 6.27 5.41
CA PRO A 201 -3.36 5.09 5.55
C PRO A 201 -4.18 4.78 4.30
N PRO A 202 -4.73 3.55 4.16
CA PRO A 202 -5.61 3.22 3.05
C PRO A 202 -6.78 4.21 2.92
N GLY A 203 -7.17 4.57 1.70
CA GLY A 203 -8.35 5.39 1.45
C GLY A 203 -8.26 6.86 1.86
N THR A 204 -7.08 7.37 2.28
CA THR A 204 -6.90 8.77 2.72
C THR A 204 -6.47 9.75 1.63
N GLY A 205 -6.35 9.28 0.37
CA GLY A 205 -6.08 10.14 -0.77
C GLY A 205 -4.60 10.48 -0.97
N LYS A 206 -3.64 9.55 -0.69
CA LYS A 206 -2.21 9.70 -1.00
C LYS A 206 -1.96 10.25 -2.40
N THR A 207 -2.54 9.60 -3.43
CA THR A 207 -2.36 10.01 -4.83
C THR A 207 -2.87 11.42 -5.09
N GLN A 208 -3.97 11.84 -4.48
CA GLN A 208 -4.52 13.20 -4.61
C GLN A 208 -3.57 14.23 -4.02
N THR A 209 -2.98 13.93 -2.86
CA THR A 209 -1.95 14.78 -2.24
C THR A 209 -0.71 14.90 -3.13
N ILE A 210 -0.21 13.78 -3.66
CA ILE A 210 0.91 13.74 -4.61
C ILE A 210 0.62 14.62 -5.84
N LEU A 211 -0.57 14.54 -6.42
CA LEU A 211 -0.98 15.34 -7.59
C LEU A 211 -1.01 16.83 -7.30
N ASN A 212 -1.50 17.26 -6.14
CA ASN A 212 -1.46 18.65 -5.73
C ASN A 212 -0.02 19.15 -5.50
N ILE A 213 0.87 18.32 -4.95
CA ILE A 213 2.29 18.65 -4.84
C ILE A 213 2.91 18.81 -6.23
N ILE A 214 2.68 17.85 -7.15
CA ILE A 214 3.15 17.93 -8.54
C ILE A 214 2.67 19.22 -9.21
N ALA A 215 1.38 19.55 -9.09
CA ALA A 215 0.82 20.77 -9.69
C ALA A 215 1.52 22.03 -9.21
N ASN A 216 1.78 22.17 -7.91
CA ASN A 216 2.46 23.31 -7.33
C ASN A 216 3.95 23.37 -7.70
N VAL A 217 4.64 22.23 -7.77
CA VAL A 217 6.03 22.14 -8.22
C VAL A 217 6.15 22.59 -9.69
N VAL A 218 5.29 22.08 -10.56
CA VAL A 218 5.24 22.45 -11.98
C VAL A 218 4.84 23.91 -12.15
N TRP A 219 3.82 24.37 -11.43
CA TRP A 219 3.38 25.77 -11.43
C TRP A 219 4.49 26.74 -11.02
N SER A 220 5.37 26.32 -10.09
CA SER A 220 6.56 27.09 -9.67
C SER A 220 7.75 26.99 -10.65
N GLY A 221 7.58 26.38 -11.83
CA GLY A 221 8.65 26.22 -12.82
C GLY A 221 9.69 25.18 -12.48
N LYS A 222 9.41 24.28 -11.57
CA LYS A 222 10.33 23.26 -11.05
C LYS A 222 10.02 21.87 -11.63
N THR A 223 10.99 20.98 -11.50
CA THR A 223 10.95 19.61 -12.00
C THR A 223 10.67 18.63 -10.85
N VAL A 224 9.94 17.56 -11.14
CA VAL A 224 9.62 16.51 -10.16
C VAL A 224 9.78 15.12 -10.75
N ALA A 225 10.45 14.25 -9.99
CA ALA A 225 10.45 12.81 -10.24
C ALA A 225 9.50 12.14 -9.24
N VAL A 226 8.63 11.26 -9.74
CA VAL A 226 7.76 10.41 -8.89
C VAL A 226 8.20 8.97 -9.07
N VAL A 227 8.53 8.32 -7.98
CA VAL A 227 9.04 6.96 -7.99
C VAL A 227 8.30 6.07 -7.01
N SER A 228 8.17 4.79 -7.37
CA SER A 228 7.67 3.72 -6.51
C SER A 228 8.35 2.41 -6.89
N ASN A 229 8.34 1.43 -5.99
CA ASN A 229 8.75 0.06 -6.35
C ASN A 229 7.76 -0.61 -7.30
N ASN A 230 6.49 -0.18 -7.28
CA ASN A 230 5.42 -0.71 -8.10
C ASN A 230 5.05 0.27 -9.22
N ASN A 231 5.07 -0.19 -10.48
CA ASN A 231 4.64 0.60 -11.64
C ASN A 231 3.16 1.03 -11.56
N PHE A 232 2.32 0.32 -10.82
CA PHE A 232 0.90 0.63 -10.69
C PHE A 232 0.67 1.98 -10.01
N ALA A 233 1.43 2.32 -8.96
CA ALA A 233 1.32 3.59 -8.26
C ALA A 233 1.63 4.79 -9.18
N THR A 234 2.72 4.69 -9.98
CA THR A 234 3.09 5.73 -10.93
C THR A 234 2.12 5.83 -12.11
N HIS A 235 1.50 4.72 -12.52
CA HIS A 235 0.46 4.71 -13.58
C HIS A 235 -0.81 5.46 -13.12
N ASN A 236 -1.25 5.25 -11.88
CA ASN A 236 -2.36 5.98 -11.27
C ASN A 236 -2.16 7.51 -11.29
N VAL A 237 -0.93 7.96 -11.06
CA VAL A 237 -0.59 9.40 -11.15
C VAL A 237 -0.76 9.90 -12.58
N ALA A 238 -0.25 9.14 -13.57
CA ALA A 238 -0.37 9.50 -14.99
C ALA A 238 -1.83 9.60 -15.44
N GLU A 239 -2.67 8.60 -15.14
CA GLU A 239 -4.09 8.59 -15.50
C GLU A 239 -4.87 9.78 -14.92
N LYS A 240 -4.59 10.15 -13.67
CA LYS A 240 -5.27 11.29 -13.04
C LYS A 240 -4.81 12.63 -13.61
N LEU A 241 -3.54 12.76 -14.04
CA LEU A 241 -3.07 13.92 -14.78
C LEU A 241 -3.72 13.99 -16.17
N GLU A 242 -3.92 12.85 -16.84
CA GLU A 242 -4.60 12.78 -18.14
C GLU A 242 -6.05 13.27 -18.06
N LYS A 243 -6.80 12.88 -17.02
CA LYS A 243 -8.17 13.36 -16.76
C LYS A 243 -8.29 14.90 -16.62
N LYS A 244 -7.17 15.59 -16.37
CA LYS A 244 -7.11 17.06 -16.28
C LYS A 244 -6.42 17.69 -17.51
N ASN A 245 -6.18 16.91 -18.59
CA ASN A 245 -5.46 17.31 -19.81
C ASN A 245 -4.00 17.72 -19.54
N ALA A 246 -3.36 17.18 -18.48
CA ALA A 246 -1.98 17.48 -18.09
C ALA A 246 -1.00 16.33 -18.40
N ALA A 247 -1.42 15.29 -19.14
CA ALA A 247 -0.57 14.15 -19.49
C ALA A 247 0.67 14.56 -20.31
N PHE A 248 0.56 15.61 -21.12
CA PHE A 248 1.68 16.10 -21.92
C PHE A 248 2.89 16.57 -21.09
N LEU A 249 2.71 16.82 -19.80
CA LEU A 249 3.80 17.19 -18.88
C LEU A 249 4.61 15.99 -18.41
N THR A 250 4.13 14.76 -18.66
CA THR A 250 4.67 13.54 -18.07
C THR A 250 5.57 12.77 -19.03
N ALA A 251 6.66 12.20 -18.49
CA ALA A 251 7.48 11.21 -19.17
C ALA A 251 7.58 9.94 -18.33
N PHE A 252 7.05 8.83 -18.82
CA PHE A 252 7.11 7.54 -18.15
C PHE A 252 8.36 6.77 -18.57
N LEU A 253 9.41 6.74 -17.74
CA LEU A 253 10.75 6.29 -18.12
C LEU A 253 11.29 5.12 -17.27
N GLY A 254 10.45 4.42 -16.49
CA GLY A 254 10.86 3.43 -15.50
C GLY A 254 11.54 2.17 -16.07
N SER A 255 11.16 1.73 -17.28
CA SER A 255 11.74 0.55 -17.93
C SER A 255 12.18 0.88 -19.37
N LEU A 256 12.94 -0.05 -20.00
CA LEU A 256 13.31 0.10 -21.41
C LEU A 256 12.05 0.18 -22.29
N ALA A 257 11.11 -0.70 -22.08
CA ALA A 257 9.83 -0.72 -22.81
C ALA A 257 9.03 0.57 -22.62
N ASN A 258 9.02 1.14 -21.41
CA ASN A 258 8.35 2.42 -21.17
C ASN A 258 9.05 3.59 -21.90
N LYS A 259 10.40 3.57 -21.96
CA LYS A 259 11.18 4.58 -22.73
C LYS A 259 10.88 4.49 -24.22
N GLU A 260 10.79 3.30 -24.77
CA GLU A 260 10.46 3.08 -26.19
C GLU A 260 9.03 3.54 -26.49
N LYS A 261 8.05 3.14 -25.68
CA LYS A 261 6.67 3.62 -25.80
C LYS A 261 6.55 5.14 -25.69
N PHE A 262 7.30 5.76 -24.77
CA PHE A 262 7.33 7.21 -24.64
C PHE A 262 7.89 7.89 -25.90
N LEU A 263 8.98 7.36 -26.46
CA LEU A 263 9.59 7.90 -27.70
C LEU A 263 8.65 7.80 -28.90
N GLU A 264 7.93 6.70 -29.04
CA GLU A 264 6.94 6.45 -30.09
C GLU A 264 5.69 7.36 -29.94
N ALA A 265 5.27 7.61 -28.71
CA ALA A 265 4.07 8.39 -28.39
C ALA A 265 4.25 9.90 -28.58
N GLN A 266 5.46 10.41 -28.82
CA GLN A 266 5.70 11.83 -29.00
C GLN A 266 5.03 12.35 -30.29
N THR A 267 3.96 13.13 -30.14
CA THR A 267 3.19 13.70 -31.27
C THR A 267 3.91 14.86 -31.98
N GLY A 268 4.82 15.59 -31.27
CA GLY A 268 5.46 16.80 -31.78
C GLY A 268 4.54 18.02 -31.77
N VAL A 269 3.40 17.93 -31.09
CA VAL A 269 2.44 19.04 -30.91
C VAL A 269 2.03 19.15 -29.45
N TYR A 270 1.67 20.32 -29.00
CA TYR A 270 1.05 20.57 -27.71
C TYR A 270 -0.48 20.36 -27.81
N PRO A 271 -1.17 20.12 -26.70
CA PRO A 271 -2.63 20.26 -26.68
C PRO A 271 -3.03 21.69 -26.98
N ASP A 272 -4.26 21.89 -27.48
CA ASP A 272 -4.82 23.23 -27.63
C ASP A 272 -5.01 23.88 -26.25
N MET A 273 -4.40 25.03 -26.06
CA MET A 273 -4.44 25.79 -24.81
C MET A 273 -5.09 27.18 -25.01
N SER A 274 -5.83 27.39 -26.11
CA SER A 274 -6.49 28.67 -26.38
C SER A 274 -7.38 29.15 -25.25
N ASP A 275 -8.14 28.22 -24.66
CA ASP A 275 -9.03 28.49 -23.53
C ASP A 275 -8.29 28.63 -22.18
N TRP A 276 -6.98 28.41 -22.15
CA TRP A 276 -6.14 28.52 -20.95
C TRP A 276 -5.43 29.85 -20.83
N GLU A 277 -5.37 30.60 -21.91
CA GLU A 277 -4.74 31.94 -21.91
C GLU A 277 -5.48 32.86 -20.93
N MET A 278 -4.72 33.63 -20.15
CA MET A 278 -5.26 34.53 -19.13
C MET A 278 -4.40 35.82 -19.11
N GLN A 279 -5.05 36.96 -18.94
CA GLN A 279 -4.32 38.23 -18.81
C GLN A 279 -3.66 38.31 -17.41
N PRO A 280 -2.49 39.00 -17.31
CA PRO A 280 -1.75 39.08 -16.06
C PRO A 280 -2.57 39.63 -14.87
N GLU A 281 -3.42 40.63 -15.14
CA GLU A 281 -4.26 41.28 -14.13
C GLU A 281 -5.34 40.31 -13.60
N GLU A 282 -6.00 39.56 -14.51
CA GLU A 282 -6.96 38.54 -14.17
C GLU A 282 -6.30 37.42 -13.36
N ARG A 283 -5.10 37.00 -13.73
CA ARG A 283 -4.31 35.99 -13.03
C ARG A 283 -4.03 36.42 -11.60
N GLN A 284 -3.53 37.65 -11.39
CA GLN A 284 -3.21 38.16 -10.06
C GLN A 284 -4.46 38.25 -9.18
N GLN A 285 -5.59 38.68 -9.72
CA GLN A 285 -6.85 38.69 -9.00
C GLN A 285 -7.27 37.27 -8.59
N LEU A 286 -7.20 36.30 -9.51
CA LEU A 286 -7.57 34.91 -9.26
C LEU A 286 -6.65 34.26 -8.22
N GLU A 287 -5.35 34.59 -8.18
CA GLU A 287 -4.41 34.15 -7.15
C GLU A 287 -4.82 34.66 -5.74
N GLN A 288 -5.19 35.94 -5.65
CA GLN A 288 -5.67 36.53 -4.39
C GLN A 288 -6.97 35.89 -3.91
N GLU A 289 -7.95 35.73 -4.82
CA GLU A 289 -9.23 35.06 -4.52
C GLU A 289 -9.03 33.60 -4.08
N THR A 290 -8.16 32.86 -4.77
CA THR A 290 -7.85 31.46 -4.44
C THR A 290 -7.21 31.34 -3.06
N THR A 291 -6.29 32.27 -2.74
CA THR A 291 -5.62 32.29 -1.43
C THR A 291 -6.60 32.66 -0.31
N ALA A 292 -7.49 33.63 -0.53
CA ALA A 292 -8.50 34.03 0.44
C ALA A 292 -9.49 32.87 0.71
N LEU A 293 -10.03 32.29 -0.37
CA LEU A 293 -10.96 31.15 -0.27
C LEU A 293 -10.35 29.94 0.42
N SER A 294 -9.07 29.63 0.13
CA SER A 294 -8.35 28.53 0.80
C SER A 294 -8.19 28.76 2.32
N LYS A 295 -8.07 30.01 2.76
CA LYS A 295 -8.02 30.36 4.21
C LYS A 295 -9.39 30.24 4.87
N GLU A 296 -10.44 30.74 4.21
CA GLU A 296 -11.82 30.65 4.73
C GLU A 296 -12.27 29.21 4.92
N LEU A 297 -11.94 28.34 3.96
CA LEU A 297 -12.28 26.92 4.02
C LEU A 297 -11.66 26.14 5.16
N ASN A 298 -10.59 26.62 5.80
CA ASN A 298 -9.95 25.90 6.91
C ASN A 298 -10.91 25.63 8.08
N GLU A 299 -11.73 26.62 8.44
CA GLU A 299 -12.69 26.45 9.54
C GLU A 299 -13.81 25.47 9.17
N MET A 300 -14.22 25.50 7.91
CA MET A 300 -15.27 24.59 7.39
C MET A 300 -14.76 23.16 7.26
N LEU A 301 -13.51 22.95 6.83
CA LEU A 301 -12.87 21.63 6.83
C LEU A 301 -12.79 21.04 8.25
N ASN A 302 -12.47 21.87 9.26
CA ASN A 302 -12.53 21.44 10.66
C ASN A 302 -13.94 21.02 11.08
N ALA A 303 -14.97 21.80 10.70
CA ALA A 303 -16.36 21.49 10.99
C ALA A 303 -16.80 20.17 10.31
N LYS A 304 -16.39 19.93 9.05
CA LYS A 304 -16.65 18.68 8.33
C LYS A 304 -16.01 17.48 9.03
N ASN A 305 -14.74 17.62 9.46
CA ASN A 305 -14.04 16.58 10.21
C ASN A 305 -14.71 16.31 11.56
N ARG A 306 -15.15 17.35 12.28
CA ARG A 306 -15.83 17.18 13.56
C ARG A 306 -17.16 16.44 13.43
N ILE A 307 -17.92 16.66 12.36
CA ILE A 307 -19.14 15.90 12.08
C ILE A 307 -18.83 14.41 11.91
N ALA A 308 -17.78 14.07 11.14
CA ALA A 308 -17.36 12.68 10.95
C ALA A 308 -16.87 12.03 12.26
N GLU A 309 -16.14 12.78 13.10
CA GLU A 309 -15.74 12.31 14.43
C GLU A 309 -16.96 12.04 15.33
N ILE A 310 -17.99 12.89 15.28
CA ILE A 310 -19.27 12.68 16.01
C ILE A 310 -19.96 11.39 15.51
N GLU A 311 -19.98 11.14 14.22
CA GLU A 311 -20.53 9.89 13.66
C GLU A 311 -19.77 8.66 14.15
N GLN A 312 -18.45 8.74 14.25
CA GLN A 312 -17.64 7.67 14.84
C GLN A 312 -17.92 7.49 16.35
N GLU A 313 -18.10 8.59 17.11
CA GLU A 313 -18.53 8.51 18.51
C GLU A 313 -19.89 7.80 18.63
N PHE A 314 -20.85 8.09 17.76
CA PHE A 314 -22.14 7.38 17.74
C PHE A 314 -21.98 5.88 17.44
N LEU A 315 -21.12 5.52 16.51
CA LEU A 315 -20.88 4.12 16.17
C LEU A 315 -20.29 3.33 17.36
N GLN A 316 -19.47 3.99 18.19
CA GLN A 316 -18.90 3.39 19.40
C GLN A 316 -19.91 3.32 20.55
N LEU A 317 -20.71 4.38 20.74
CA LEU A 317 -21.72 4.43 21.81
C LEU A 317 -22.88 3.44 21.59
N LYS A 318 -23.20 3.11 20.34
CA LYS A 318 -24.36 2.26 20.00
C LYS A 318 -24.28 0.83 20.61
N PRO A 319 -23.19 0.07 20.51
CA PRO A 319 -23.04 -1.22 21.20
C PRO A 319 -23.06 -1.09 22.71
N GLU A 320 -22.33 -0.12 23.27
CA GLU A 320 -22.29 0.13 24.73
C GLU A 320 -23.67 0.42 25.29
N GLN A 321 -24.43 1.30 24.64
CA GLN A 321 -25.79 1.63 25.01
C GLN A 321 -26.71 0.43 24.90
N HIS A 322 -26.58 -0.42 23.88
CA HIS A 322 -27.37 -1.63 23.70
C HIS A 322 -27.18 -2.59 24.87
N TYR A 323 -25.95 -2.98 25.17
CA TYR A 323 -25.65 -3.85 26.32
C TYR A 323 -26.10 -3.25 27.66
N PHE A 324 -25.92 -1.96 27.82
CA PHE A 324 -26.34 -1.26 29.03
C PHE A 324 -27.87 -1.19 29.14
N THR A 325 -28.60 -0.99 28.03
CA THR A 325 -30.08 -0.89 28.04
C THR A 325 -30.69 -2.20 28.50
N ASP A 326 -30.17 -3.35 28.04
CA ASP A 326 -30.64 -4.67 28.47
C ASP A 326 -30.38 -4.89 29.98
N TYR A 327 -29.21 -4.46 30.48
CA TYR A 327 -28.89 -4.47 31.90
C TYR A 327 -29.82 -3.52 32.68
N TYR A 328 -30.00 -2.29 32.23
CA TYR A 328 -30.82 -1.28 32.91
C TYR A 328 -32.31 -1.63 32.96
N ALA A 329 -32.83 -2.32 31.97
CA ALA A 329 -34.22 -2.79 31.92
C ALA A 329 -34.57 -3.73 33.07
N THR A 330 -33.59 -4.31 33.76
CA THR A 330 -33.81 -5.17 34.95
C THR A 330 -34.14 -4.36 36.21
N TYR A 331 -33.86 -3.02 36.24
CA TYR A 331 -34.10 -2.15 37.37
C TYR A 331 -35.51 -1.55 37.35
N ARG A 332 -36.40 -1.99 38.28
CA ARG A 332 -37.80 -1.55 38.34
C ARG A 332 -38.00 -0.23 39.08
N ASP A 333 -37.11 0.14 40.03
CA ASP A 333 -37.24 1.28 40.92
C ASP A 333 -36.16 2.36 40.67
N ALA A 334 -35.91 2.65 39.38
CA ALA A 334 -34.90 3.66 39.00
C ALA A 334 -35.23 5.05 39.59
N PRO A 335 -34.23 5.84 40.04
CA PRO A 335 -34.46 7.22 40.51
C PRO A 335 -35.15 8.10 39.45
N SER A 336 -36.04 8.96 39.87
CA SER A 336 -36.78 9.89 38.99
C SER A 336 -36.33 11.36 39.16
N GLU A 337 -35.24 11.58 39.85
CA GLU A 337 -34.65 12.88 40.09
C GLU A 337 -34.17 13.53 38.82
N SER A 338 -34.62 14.76 38.52
CA SER A 338 -34.23 15.46 37.32
C SER A 338 -32.78 15.97 37.43
N LEU A 339 -31.95 15.54 36.51
CA LEU A 339 -30.57 16.05 36.25
C LEU A 339 -30.55 17.05 35.07
N ASN A 340 -31.71 17.64 34.74
CA ASN A 340 -31.87 18.60 33.65
C ASN A 340 -30.80 19.69 33.68
N LYS A 341 -30.24 20.02 32.50
CA LYS A 341 -29.20 21.03 32.29
C LYS A 341 -27.78 20.63 32.74
N LEU A 342 -27.55 19.39 33.17
CA LEU A 342 -26.17 18.90 33.34
C LEU A 342 -25.66 18.36 32.01
N SER A 343 -24.42 18.75 31.70
CA SER A 343 -23.70 18.14 30.58
C SER A 343 -23.28 16.70 30.92
N SER A 344 -23.02 15.89 29.87
CA SER A 344 -22.51 14.53 30.03
C SER A 344 -21.25 14.47 30.88
N GLN A 345 -20.34 15.44 30.74
CA GLN A 345 -19.13 15.57 31.57
C GLN A 345 -19.47 15.81 33.06
N LYS A 346 -20.48 16.64 33.34
CA LYS A 346 -20.94 16.87 34.74
C LYS A 346 -21.62 15.65 35.33
N ILE A 347 -22.37 14.89 34.51
CA ILE A 347 -22.97 13.63 34.96
C ILE A 347 -21.89 12.60 35.25
N LEU A 348 -20.87 12.49 34.45
CA LEU A 348 -19.72 11.61 34.68
C LEU A 348 -18.97 12.00 35.97
N ALA A 349 -18.72 13.32 36.17
CA ALA A 349 -18.10 13.82 37.39
C ALA A 349 -18.95 13.54 38.64
N LEU A 350 -20.29 13.67 38.51
CA LEU A 350 -21.24 13.33 39.59
C LEU A 350 -21.21 11.82 39.89
N TRP A 351 -21.14 10.99 38.88
CA TRP A 351 -21.00 9.54 39.00
C TRP A 351 -19.73 9.15 39.75
N MET A 352 -18.57 9.66 39.33
CA MET A 352 -17.29 9.41 40.02
C MET A 352 -17.31 9.87 41.48
N GLU A 353 -17.88 11.09 41.77
CA GLU A 353 -18.01 11.61 43.13
C GLU A 353 -18.97 10.77 43.99
N PHE A 354 -20.02 10.23 43.35
CA PHE A 354 -20.97 9.34 44.00
C PHE A 354 -20.36 7.98 44.34
N GLU A 355 -19.57 7.36 43.45
CA GLU A 355 -18.84 6.10 43.68
C GLU A 355 -17.88 6.25 44.88
N GLN A 356 -17.06 7.30 44.90
CA GLN A 356 -16.16 7.57 46.01
C GLN A 356 -16.90 7.71 47.35
N TYR A 357 -18.08 8.36 47.33
CA TYR A 357 -18.93 8.50 48.51
C TYR A 357 -19.47 7.12 48.96
N ALA A 358 -19.93 6.31 48.03
CA ALA A 358 -20.49 4.98 48.30
C ALA A 358 -19.44 4.01 48.89
N GLU A 359 -18.19 4.06 48.40
CA GLU A 359 -17.09 3.24 48.89
C GLU A 359 -16.66 3.59 50.32
N HIS A 360 -16.77 4.84 50.75
CA HIS A 360 -16.27 5.30 52.07
C HIS A 360 -17.35 5.37 53.17
N GLU A 361 -18.62 5.06 52.87
CA GLU A 361 -19.79 5.11 53.78
C GLU A 361 -19.85 6.40 54.64
N THR A 362 -19.29 7.51 54.14
CA THR A 362 -19.17 8.77 54.92
C THR A 362 -20.45 9.59 54.83
N ARG A 363 -20.92 10.17 55.97
CA ARG A 363 -22.04 11.11 55.94
C ARG A 363 -21.58 12.44 55.34
N LEU A 364 -22.30 12.92 54.30
CA LEU A 364 -22.03 14.22 53.69
C LEU A 364 -22.11 15.36 54.71
N GLY A 365 -21.04 16.14 54.90
CA GLY A 365 -21.00 17.36 55.68
C GLY A 365 -21.80 18.50 55.02
N LEU A 366 -22.12 19.54 55.75
CA LEU A 366 -22.89 20.69 55.23
C LEU A 366 -22.18 21.37 54.02
N LEU A 367 -20.85 21.52 54.09
CA LEU A 367 -20.05 22.14 53.02
C LEU A 367 -20.07 21.26 51.75
N GLN A 368 -20.01 19.93 51.89
CA GLN A 368 -20.08 19.00 50.75
C GLN A 368 -21.47 19.03 50.10
N LYS A 369 -22.57 19.09 50.88
CA LYS A 369 -23.94 19.21 50.37
C LYS A 369 -24.12 20.51 49.55
N LEU A 370 -23.58 21.63 50.07
CA LEU A 370 -23.59 22.91 49.35
C LEU A 370 -22.75 22.82 48.06
N SER A 371 -21.58 22.21 48.12
CA SER A 371 -20.72 22.01 46.94
C SER A 371 -21.44 21.22 45.87
N ILE A 372 -22.03 20.07 46.18
CA ILE A 372 -22.78 19.22 45.24
C ILE A 372 -23.94 20.00 44.61
N MET A 373 -24.70 20.76 45.44
CA MET A 373 -25.82 21.54 44.98
C MET A 373 -25.41 22.67 44.00
N PHE A 374 -24.25 23.34 44.26
CA PHE A 374 -23.75 24.41 43.39
C PHE A 374 -23.09 23.88 42.12
N ARG A 375 -22.33 22.75 42.19
CA ARG A 375 -21.62 22.18 41.05
C ARG A 375 -22.56 21.44 40.10
N PHE A 376 -23.57 20.78 40.65
CA PHE A 376 -24.49 19.95 39.85
C PHE A 376 -25.93 20.56 39.90
N ASN A 377 -26.77 20.14 40.82
CA ASN A 377 -28.09 20.72 41.10
C ASN A 377 -28.72 20.09 42.37
N ARG A 378 -29.95 20.53 42.70
CA ARG A 378 -30.70 19.95 43.82
C ARG A 378 -31.10 18.49 43.63
N GLY A 379 -31.33 18.07 42.38
CA GLY A 379 -31.61 16.68 42.02
C GLY A 379 -30.44 15.77 42.33
N ALA A 380 -29.23 16.19 41.98
CA ALA A 380 -28.00 15.44 42.27
C ALA A 380 -27.81 15.19 43.76
N LEU A 381 -28.08 16.19 44.61
CA LEU A 381 -27.96 16.01 46.08
C LEU A 381 -28.92 14.92 46.60
N LYS A 382 -30.12 14.78 46.03
CA LYS A 382 -31.09 13.76 46.47
C LYS A 382 -30.60 12.35 46.16
N LEU A 383 -29.79 12.17 45.14
CA LEU A 383 -29.22 10.83 44.77
C LEU A 383 -28.34 10.26 45.86
N PHE A 384 -27.62 11.11 46.61
CA PHE A 384 -26.78 10.69 47.75
C PHE A 384 -27.58 10.16 48.96
N LEU A 385 -28.90 10.25 48.92
CA LEU A 385 -29.80 9.67 49.93
C LEU A 385 -30.36 8.29 49.51
N ARG A 386 -30.00 7.82 48.31
CA ARG A 386 -30.47 6.54 47.78
C ARG A 386 -29.35 5.51 47.76
N SER A 387 -29.69 4.24 47.54
CA SER A 387 -28.73 3.17 47.49
C SER A 387 -27.87 3.22 46.22
N PRO A 388 -26.56 2.89 46.30
CA PRO A 388 -25.66 2.88 45.16
C PRO A 388 -26.12 1.98 44.02
N GLU A 389 -26.74 0.85 44.36
CA GLU A 389 -27.26 -0.13 43.39
C GLU A 389 -28.30 0.46 42.42
N LEU A 390 -29.04 1.49 42.85
CA LEU A 390 -30.03 2.16 41.99
C LEU A 390 -29.46 3.40 41.31
N VAL A 391 -28.54 4.12 42.00
CA VAL A 391 -28.04 5.43 41.53
C VAL A 391 -26.99 5.26 40.43
N ILE A 392 -26.07 4.31 40.54
CA ILE A 392 -25.02 4.13 39.56
C ILE A 392 -25.62 3.79 38.17
N PRO A 393 -26.50 2.80 38.02
CA PRO A 393 -27.13 2.50 36.71
C PRO A 393 -27.95 3.70 36.19
N TYR A 394 -28.61 4.44 37.06
CA TYR A 394 -29.32 5.64 36.66
C TYR A 394 -28.41 6.72 36.12
N LEU A 395 -27.27 7.01 36.78
CA LEU A 395 -26.30 8.00 36.29
C LEU A 395 -25.66 7.56 34.95
N GLN A 396 -25.38 6.27 34.77
CA GLN A 396 -24.92 5.70 33.52
C GLN A 396 -25.94 5.92 32.38
N ASN A 397 -27.23 5.62 32.66
CA ASN A 397 -28.30 5.85 31.68
C ASN A 397 -28.44 7.32 31.29
N GLN A 398 -28.37 8.21 32.30
CA GLN A 398 -28.43 9.66 32.06
C GLN A 398 -27.21 10.12 31.26
N PHE A 399 -26.02 9.57 31.52
CA PHE A 399 -24.82 9.90 30.78
C PHE A 399 -24.98 9.55 29.29
N TYR A 400 -25.39 8.31 28.96
CA TYR A 400 -25.58 7.92 27.55
C TYR A 400 -26.66 8.77 26.86
N PHE A 401 -27.77 9.05 27.55
CA PHE A 401 -28.84 9.87 27.01
C PHE A 401 -28.37 11.29 26.70
N VAL A 402 -27.75 11.95 27.66
CA VAL A 402 -27.31 13.35 27.52
C VAL A 402 -26.13 13.44 26.53
N LYS A 403 -25.17 12.50 26.56
CA LYS A 403 -24.05 12.47 25.61
C LYS A 403 -24.55 12.36 24.18
N LYS A 404 -25.51 11.47 23.91
CA LYS A 404 -26.12 11.32 22.61
C LYS A 404 -26.79 12.62 22.15
N GLN A 405 -27.55 13.26 23.02
CA GLN A 405 -28.24 14.52 22.69
C GLN A 405 -27.25 15.66 22.40
N GLU A 406 -26.20 15.79 23.22
CA GLU A 406 -25.12 16.78 22.98
C GLU A 406 -24.47 16.59 21.62
N LEU A 407 -24.17 15.36 21.22
CA LEU A 407 -23.58 15.03 19.93
C LEU A 407 -24.55 15.31 18.78
N GLU A 408 -25.84 15.01 18.92
CA GLU A 408 -26.87 15.32 17.94
C GLU A 408 -27.02 16.84 17.73
N ASP A 409 -27.08 17.63 18.81
CA ASP A 409 -27.17 19.08 18.79
C ASP A 409 -25.93 19.73 18.18
N GLU A 410 -24.73 19.24 18.53
CA GLU A 410 -23.46 19.69 17.96
C GLU A 410 -23.43 19.41 16.45
N LYS A 411 -23.77 18.18 16.03
CA LYS A 411 -23.81 17.77 14.62
C LYS A 411 -24.77 18.64 13.82
N GLU A 412 -25.98 18.88 14.34
CA GLU A 412 -26.97 19.73 13.67
C GLU A 412 -26.49 21.18 13.53
N THR A 413 -25.82 21.70 14.54
CA THR A 413 -25.25 23.06 14.52
C THR A 413 -24.15 23.18 13.47
N LEU A 414 -23.26 22.18 13.38
CA LEU A 414 -22.19 22.16 12.40
C LEU A 414 -22.72 21.97 10.98
N ASN A 415 -23.71 21.10 10.76
CA ASN A 415 -24.36 20.92 9.45
C ASN A 415 -25.01 22.24 8.97
N ARG A 416 -25.79 22.92 9.81
CA ARG A 416 -26.36 24.23 9.47
C ARG A 416 -25.29 25.27 9.11
N LYS A 417 -24.13 25.25 9.81
CA LYS A 417 -22.98 26.10 9.49
C LYS A 417 -22.41 25.82 8.11
N LEU A 418 -22.21 24.52 7.76
CA LEU A 418 -21.69 24.13 6.45
C LEU A 418 -22.68 24.45 5.31
N GLU A 419 -23.98 24.20 5.51
CA GLU A 419 -25.03 24.54 4.55
C GLU A 419 -25.11 26.05 4.32
N HIS A 420 -25.12 26.85 5.40
CA HIS A 420 -25.16 28.32 5.27
C HIS A 420 -23.94 28.87 4.52
N TYR A 421 -22.76 28.24 4.70
CA TYR A 421 -21.52 28.61 4.00
C TYR A 421 -21.49 28.08 2.54
N ALA A 422 -22.40 27.21 2.14
CA ALA A 422 -22.38 26.49 0.85
C ALA A 422 -21.05 25.77 0.64
N PHE A 423 -20.66 24.94 1.62
CA PHE A 423 -19.31 24.35 1.71
C PHE A 423 -18.89 23.58 0.45
N ASP A 424 -19.74 22.71 -0.07
CA ASP A 424 -19.42 21.86 -1.23
C ASP A 424 -19.23 22.72 -2.50
N GLU A 425 -20.06 23.76 -2.71
CA GLU A 425 -19.91 24.72 -3.83
C GLU A 425 -18.58 25.50 -3.72
N LYS A 426 -18.20 25.92 -2.50
CA LYS A 426 -16.97 26.65 -2.25
C LYS A 426 -15.71 25.77 -2.42
N MET A 427 -15.80 24.48 -2.10
CA MET A 427 -14.75 23.51 -2.36
C MET A 427 -14.55 23.29 -3.87
N ASP A 428 -15.63 23.16 -4.61
CA ASP A 428 -15.59 23.06 -6.07
C ASP A 428 -15.04 24.36 -6.70
N GLU A 429 -15.47 25.52 -6.20
CA GLU A 429 -14.95 26.84 -6.64
C GLU A 429 -13.43 26.93 -6.46
N LEU A 430 -12.90 26.51 -5.28
CA LEU A 430 -11.45 26.50 -5.03
C LEU A 430 -10.73 25.57 -6.01
N THR A 431 -11.28 24.39 -6.25
CA THR A 431 -10.71 23.41 -7.18
C THR A 431 -10.69 23.95 -8.62
N GLN A 432 -11.76 24.57 -9.08
CA GLN A 432 -11.85 25.15 -10.43
C GLN A 432 -10.92 26.37 -10.58
N LYS A 433 -10.88 27.28 -9.61
CA LYS A 433 -9.94 28.43 -9.61
C LYS A 433 -8.49 27.94 -9.66
N SER A 434 -8.15 26.93 -8.84
CA SER A 434 -6.82 26.32 -8.82
C SER A 434 -6.46 25.68 -10.17
N LEU A 435 -7.39 24.98 -10.81
CA LEU A 435 -7.20 24.40 -12.14
C LEU A 435 -7.02 25.46 -13.22
N ARG A 436 -7.79 26.54 -13.17
CA ARG A 436 -7.63 27.69 -14.10
C ARG A 436 -6.25 28.33 -13.95
N LEU A 437 -5.79 28.58 -12.73
CA LEU A 437 -4.42 29.11 -12.48
C LEU A 437 -3.35 28.17 -13.00
N PHE A 438 -3.48 26.87 -12.75
CA PHE A 438 -2.54 25.87 -13.25
C PHE A 438 -2.46 25.88 -14.79
N ARG A 439 -3.60 25.86 -15.46
CA ARG A 439 -3.70 25.92 -16.94
C ARG A 439 -3.14 27.21 -17.51
N ALA A 440 -3.43 28.35 -16.89
CA ALA A 440 -2.92 29.65 -17.31
C ALA A 440 -1.37 29.70 -17.28
N GLU A 441 -0.74 29.15 -16.25
CA GLU A 441 0.71 29.00 -16.16
C GLU A 441 1.27 28.12 -17.30
N LEU A 442 0.60 27.00 -17.58
CA LEU A 442 1.03 26.10 -18.66
C LEU A 442 0.94 26.79 -20.04
N ALA A 443 -0.16 27.50 -20.31
CA ALA A 443 -0.31 28.25 -21.56
C ALA A 443 0.72 29.37 -21.70
N ALA A 444 1.10 30.02 -20.61
CA ALA A 444 2.14 31.07 -20.62
C ALA A 444 3.56 30.50 -20.80
N ARG A 445 3.82 29.30 -20.24
CA ARG A 445 5.15 28.67 -20.27
C ARG A 445 5.46 28.00 -21.60
N TYR A 446 4.53 27.29 -22.18
CA TYR A 446 4.76 26.47 -23.36
C TYR A 446 4.39 27.20 -24.63
N PRO A 447 5.24 27.17 -25.70
CA PRO A 447 4.93 27.77 -27.00
C PRO A 447 3.92 26.89 -27.78
N TRP A 448 2.72 26.66 -27.20
CA TRP A 448 1.74 25.71 -27.69
C TRP A 448 1.21 25.99 -29.11
N LYS A 449 1.34 27.23 -29.59
CA LYS A 449 1.03 27.60 -31.00
C LYS A 449 2.13 27.17 -31.98
N SER A 450 3.27 26.66 -31.47
CA SER A 450 4.42 26.20 -32.25
C SER A 450 4.53 24.66 -32.16
N GLY A 451 5.37 24.06 -33.01
CA GLY A 451 5.67 22.63 -32.91
C GLY A 451 6.44 22.31 -31.63
N ARG A 452 6.19 21.16 -31.09
CA ARG A 452 6.83 20.60 -29.88
C ARG A 452 8.11 19.86 -30.24
N LYS A 453 9.20 20.09 -29.48
CA LYS A 453 10.46 19.38 -29.69
C LYS A 453 10.25 17.88 -29.42
N ARG A 454 10.68 17.05 -30.38
CA ARG A 454 10.80 15.60 -30.18
C ARG A 454 12.20 15.27 -29.70
N PHE A 455 12.29 14.33 -28.75
CA PHE A 455 13.55 13.88 -28.17
C PHE A 455 13.88 12.48 -28.64
N GLU A 456 15.17 12.22 -28.84
CA GLU A 456 15.72 10.91 -29.12
C GLU A 456 16.30 10.29 -27.84
N LYS A 457 16.57 8.97 -27.86
CA LYS A 457 17.14 8.23 -26.71
C LYS A 457 18.47 8.83 -26.22
N SER A 458 19.26 9.40 -27.14
CA SER A 458 20.53 10.06 -26.82
C SER A 458 20.36 11.35 -26.03
N ASP A 459 19.25 12.09 -26.27
CA ASP A 459 19.00 13.38 -25.67
C ASP A 459 18.71 13.30 -24.17
N PHE A 460 18.16 12.18 -23.70
CA PHE A 460 17.94 11.93 -22.28
C PHE A 460 19.21 12.16 -21.43
N ARG A 461 20.38 11.86 -22.00
CA ARG A 461 21.66 12.04 -21.32
C ARG A 461 22.41 13.30 -21.73
N ARG A 462 22.27 13.75 -22.99
CA ARG A 462 23.00 14.91 -23.52
C ARG A 462 22.37 16.22 -23.07
N ASP A 463 21.04 16.26 -23.02
CA ASP A 463 20.27 17.49 -22.80
C ASP A 463 19.13 17.25 -21.81
N SER A 464 19.49 16.67 -20.65
CA SER A 464 18.51 16.37 -19.59
C SER A 464 17.75 17.61 -19.11
N ALA A 465 18.39 18.79 -19.11
CA ALA A 465 17.76 20.04 -18.71
C ALA A 465 16.67 20.47 -19.69
N ALA A 466 16.94 20.45 -21.00
CA ALA A 466 15.92 20.77 -22.01
C ALA A 466 14.79 19.73 -21.99
N PHE A 467 15.13 18.45 -21.75
CA PHE A 467 14.13 17.39 -21.61
C PHE A 467 13.18 17.65 -20.44
N THR A 468 13.70 17.95 -19.23
CA THR A 468 12.89 18.20 -18.05
C THR A 468 12.19 19.57 -18.07
N ASN A 469 12.65 20.53 -18.85
CA ASN A 469 11.88 21.75 -19.13
C ASN A 469 10.63 21.46 -19.95
N GLU A 470 10.71 20.49 -20.87
CA GLU A 470 9.59 20.06 -21.73
C GLU A 470 8.68 19.07 -21.03
N TYR A 471 9.25 18.16 -20.25
CA TYR A 471 8.55 17.12 -19.47
C TYR A 471 8.96 17.24 -17.98
N PRO A 472 8.37 18.19 -17.24
CA PRO A 472 8.77 18.47 -15.85
C PRO A 472 8.42 17.37 -14.86
N VAL A 473 7.54 16.42 -15.23
CA VAL A 473 7.11 15.30 -14.40
C VAL A 473 7.66 14.00 -14.96
N VAL A 474 8.64 13.42 -14.30
CA VAL A 474 9.23 12.13 -14.69
C VAL A 474 8.72 11.02 -13.77
N LEU A 475 8.05 10.02 -14.36
CA LEU A 475 7.53 8.85 -13.67
C LEU A 475 8.50 7.68 -13.87
N SER A 476 8.93 7.03 -12.79
CA SER A 476 9.92 5.96 -12.86
C SER A 476 9.78 4.99 -11.69
N THR A 477 10.60 3.95 -11.67
CA THR A 477 10.80 3.13 -10.48
C THR A 477 11.99 3.65 -9.67
N THR A 478 12.04 3.34 -8.35
CA THR A 478 13.18 3.65 -7.48
C THR A 478 14.49 3.09 -8.03
N TYR A 479 14.47 1.90 -8.65
CA TYR A 479 15.61 1.28 -9.29
C TYR A 479 16.15 2.03 -10.52
N SER A 480 15.26 2.67 -11.27
CA SER A 480 15.60 3.20 -12.59
C SER A 480 15.87 4.69 -12.61
N ILE A 481 15.38 5.45 -11.64
CA ILE A 481 15.36 6.92 -11.68
C ILE A 481 16.75 7.53 -11.93
N LYS A 482 17.79 7.05 -11.27
CA LYS A 482 19.15 7.57 -11.44
C LYS A 482 19.71 7.38 -12.84
N GLY A 483 19.29 6.33 -13.54
CA GLY A 483 19.71 6.01 -14.92
C GLY A 483 18.74 6.49 -16.00
N THR A 484 17.67 7.21 -15.67
CA THR A 484 16.68 7.68 -16.66
C THR A 484 17.22 8.79 -17.53
N LEU A 485 17.88 9.77 -16.92
CA LEU A 485 18.51 10.92 -17.55
C LEU A 485 20.03 10.90 -17.36
N GLY A 486 20.69 12.03 -17.60
CA GLY A 486 22.12 12.17 -17.31
C GLY A 486 22.43 11.87 -15.83
N ILE A 487 23.56 11.20 -15.56
CA ILE A 487 23.92 10.76 -14.19
C ILE A 487 24.04 11.92 -13.21
N ASP A 488 24.38 13.10 -13.69
CA ASP A 488 24.53 14.32 -12.89
C ASP A 488 23.26 15.19 -12.83
N HIS A 489 22.16 14.72 -13.48
CA HIS A 489 20.89 15.46 -13.45
C HIS A 489 20.27 15.39 -12.06
N ILE A 490 19.83 16.53 -11.53
CA ILE A 490 19.19 16.65 -10.22
C ILE A 490 17.84 17.32 -10.39
N TYR A 491 16.77 16.60 -10.03
CA TYR A 491 15.41 17.15 -9.98
C TYR A 491 15.26 18.12 -8.81
N ASP A 492 14.32 19.07 -8.92
CA ASP A 492 14.00 19.94 -7.80
C ASP A 492 13.28 19.19 -6.69
N TYR A 493 12.38 18.25 -7.06
CA TYR A 493 11.65 17.38 -6.12
C TYR A 493 11.73 15.92 -6.52
N LEU A 494 11.82 15.08 -5.51
CA LEU A 494 11.58 13.63 -5.60
C LEU A 494 10.38 13.28 -4.72
N ILE A 495 9.41 12.58 -5.27
CA ILE A 495 8.30 11.98 -4.51
C ILE A 495 8.49 10.47 -4.55
N VAL A 496 8.62 9.85 -3.38
CA VAL A 496 8.69 8.39 -3.23
C VAL A 496 7.36 7.90 -2.70
N ASP A 497 6.60 7.19 -3.51
CA ASP A 497 5.33 6.60 -3.11
C ASP A 497 5.51 5.14 -2.68
N GLU A 498 4.66 4.66 -1.76
CA GLU A 498 4.74 3.35 -1.10
C GLU A 498 6.13 3.08 -0.47
N ALA A 499 6.71 4.09 0.18
CA ALA A 499 8.07 4.07 0.71
C ALA A 499 8.31 3.04 1.83
N SER A 500 7.26 2.48 2.45
CA SER A 500 7.35 1.34 3.36
C SER A 500 7.84 0.06 2.67
N GLN A 501 7.64 -0.06 1.35
CA GLN A 501 8.07 -1.20 0.53
C GLN A 501 9.41 -0.97 -0.18
N VAL A 502 9.98 0.22 -0.06
CA VAL A 502 11.27 0.54 -0.68
C VAL A 502 12.40 0.14 0.25
N ASP A 503 13.34 -0.66 -0.24
CA ASP A 503 14.56 -0.99 0.47
C ASP A 503 15.54 0.20 0.53
N LEU A 504 16.46 0.18 1.50
CA LEU A 504 17.39 1.29 1.71
C LEU A 504 18.36 1.49 0.54
N ALA A 505 18.84 0.42 -0.10
CA ALA A 505 19.82 0.53 -1.17
C ALA A 505 19.25 1.23 -2.41
N THR A 506 18.01 0.91 -2.80
CA THR A 506 17.31 1.60 -3.90
C THR A 506 16.88 3.02 -3.52
N GLY A 507 16.40 3.20 -2.30
CA GLY A 507 15.97 4.51 -1.78
C GLY A 507 17.11 5.51 -1.70
N VAL A 508 18.25 5.10 -1.14
CA VAL A 508 19.46 5.94 -1.01
C VAL A 508 19.99 6.34 -2.39
N LEU A 509 19.95 5.44 -3.37
CA LEU A 509 20.28 5.79 -4.76
C LEU A 509 19.38 6.90 -5.30
N ALA A 510 18.05 6.78 -5.09
CA ALA A 510 17.08 7.78 -5.52
C ALA A 510 17.31 9.14 -4.84
N PHE A 511 17.73 9.19 -3.58
CA PHE A 511 18.07 10.43 -2.86
C PHE A 511 19.19 11.24 -3.51
N SER A 512 20.05 10.59 -4.29
CA SER A 512 21.10 11.29 -5.05
C SER A 512 20.57 12.09 -6.24
N CYS A 513 19.25 11.96 -6.58
CA CYS A 513 18.67 12.52 -7.79
C CYS A 513 17.94 13.86 -7.59
N ALA A 514 17.72 14.32 -6.35
CA ALA A 514 16.88 15.48 -6.10
C ALA A 514 17.40 16.38 -4.96
N ARG A 515 16.90 17.63 -4.95
CA ARG A 515 17.20 18.63 -3.91
C ARG A 515 16.22 18.57 -2.75
N ASN A 516 14.93 18.33 -3.02
CA ASN A 516 13.87 18.23 -2.03
C ASN A 516 13.19 16.87 -2.16
N ILE A 517 12.64 16.35 -1.06
CA ILE A 517 11.98 15.06 -1.06
C ILE A 517 10.67 15.05 -0.30
N VAL A 518 9.71 14.32 -0.85
CA VAL A 518 8.45 13.95 -0.21
C VAL A 518 8.40 12.43 -0.16
N ILE A 519 8.41 11.86 1.05
CA ILE A 519 8.34 10.42 1.28
C ILE A 519 6.92 10.08 1.69
N VAL A 520 6.23 9.29 0.87
CA VAL A 520 4.83 8.90 1.09
C VAL A 520 4.77 7.40 1.34
N GLY A 521 4.09 6.99 2.40
CA GLY A 521 3.93 5.57 2.71
C GLY A 521 3.15 5.35 4.00
N ASP A 522 3.06 4.10 4.44
CA ASP A 522 2.36 3.72 5.66
C ASP A 522 3.08 2.56 6.35
N LEU A 523 3.60 2.79 7.56
CA LEU A 523 4.28 1.76 8.35
C LEU A 523 3.32 0.66 8.87
N LYS A 524 2.01 0.86 8.77
CA LYS A 524 1.00 -0.12 9.18
C LYS A 524 0.49 -0.97 8.01
N GLN A 525 1.01 -0.74 6.80
CA GLN A 525 0.81 -1.58 5.63
C GLN A 525 2.04 -2.48 5.40
N LEU A 526 1.99 -3.31 4.35
CA LEU A 526 3.04 -4.28 4.06
C LEU A 526 4.43 -3.61 3.96
N PRO A 527 5.42 -4.12 4.70
CA PRO A 527 6.80 -3.66 4.59
C PRO A 527 7.49 -4.23 3.35
N ASN A 528 8.74 -3.81 3.11
CA ASN A 528 9.63 -4.49 2.19
C ASN A 528 9.91 -5.92 2.68
N VAL A 529 9.72 -6.92 1.81
CA VAL A 529 9.91 -8.33 2.15
C VAL A 529 11.32 -8.75 1.74
N LEU A 530 12.15 -9.11 2.72
CA LEU A 530 13.50 -9.64 2.52
C LEU A 530 13.50 -11.16 2.69
N THR A 531 14.29 -11.86 1.87
CA THR A 531 14.53 -13.29 2.08
C THR A 531 15.52 -13.50 3.25
N GLU A 532 15.52 -14.70 3.84
CA GLU A 532 16.50 -15.02 4.87
C GLU A 532 17.96 -14.87 4.37
N ASN A 533 18.20 -15.15 3.10
CA ASN A 533 19.50 -14.99 2.48
C ASN A 533 19.89 -13.51 2.38
N ASP A 534 18.95 -12.63 2.03
CA ASP A 534 19.17 -11.18 1.97
C ASP A 534 19.53 -10.64 3.35
N ILE A 535 18.81 -11.07 4.38
CA ILE A 535 19.07 -10.69 5.78
C ILE A 535 20.48 -11.12 6.19
N ARG A 536 20.83 -12.40 5.98
CA ARG A 536 22.18 -12.91 6.34
C ARG A 536 23.29 -12.18 5.60
N THR A 537 23.10 -11.95 4.31
CA THR A 537 24.10 -11.29 3.45
C THR A 537 24.28 -9.83 3.84
N SER A 538 23.18 -9.09 4.05
CA SER A 538 23.25 -7.68 4.45
C SER A 538 23.82 -7.50 5.85
N ASP A 539 23.48 -8.39 6.79
CA ASP A 539 24.04 -8.34 8.15
C ASP A 539 25.56 -8.68 8.18
N ALA A 540 26.03 -9.59 7.33
CA ALA A 540 27.44 -9.85 7.17
C ALA A 540 28.22 -8.63 6.62
N ILE A 541 27.60 -7.86 5.72
CA ILE A 541 28.16 -6.59 5.22
C ILE A 541 28.09 -5.54 6.34
N TRP A 542 26.99 -5.42 7.05
CA TRP A 542 26.79 -4.48 8.15
C TRP A 542 27.89 -4.56 9.21
N GLN A 543 28.30 -5.77 9.59
CA GLN A 543 29.33 -6.00 10.59
C GLN A 543 30.73 -5.43 10.22
N LYS A 544 30.96 -5.11 8.94
CA LYS A 544 32.22 -4.49 8.49
C LYS A 544 32.28 -2.99 8.77
N TYR A 545 31.14 -2.37 9.07
CA TYR A 545 30.98 -0.93 9.19
C TYR A 545 30.56 -0.53 10.60
N SER A 546 30.98 0.64 11.05
CA SER A 546 30.57 1.22 12.34
C SER A 546 29.54 2.32 12.14
N LEU A 547 28.41 1.95 11.54
CA LEU A 547 27.34 2.87 11.20
C LEU A 547 26.22 2.89 12.26
N ASP A 548 25.41 3.94 12.24
CA ASP A 548 24.22 4.06 13.06
C ASP A 548 23.16 3.02 12.63
N GLU A 549 22.51 2.37 13.61
CA GLU A 549 21.52 1.30 13.36
C GLU A 549 20.40 1.71 12.39
N ARG A 550 20.07 3.01 12.34
CA ARG A 550 19.08 3.59 11.41
C ARG A 550 19.38 3.37 9.93
N TYR A 551 20.63 3.05 9.57
CA TYR A 551 21.05 2.70 8.21
C TYR A 551 21.02 1.20 7.91
N ARG A 552 20.67 0.36 8.89
CA ARG A 552 20.73 -1.09 8.74
C ARG A 552 19.65 -1.60 7.77
N PHE A 553 20.08 -2.21 6.68
CA PHE A 553 19.24 -2.66 5.58
C PHE A 553 18.23 -3.75 6.00
N SER A 554 18.65 -4.68 6.85
CA SER A 554 17.81 -5.82 7.26
C SER A 554 16.65 -5.45 8.17
N THR A 555 16.71 -4.30 8.85
CA THR A 555 15.73 -3.89 9.87
C THR A 555 14.86 -2.71 9.45
N HIS A 556 15.29 -1.94 8.44
CA HIS A 556 14.60 -0.71 8.05
C HIS A 556 14.15 -0.71 6.58
N SER A 557 12.92 -0.25 6.35
CA SER A 557 12.50 0.26 5.06
C SER A 557 12.96 1.70 4.87
N LEU A 558 12.83 2.24 3.65
CA LEU A 558 13.14 3.65 3.40
C LEU A 558 12.35 4.60 4.31
N LEU A 559 11.05 4.32 4.50
CA LEU A 559 10.17 5.14 5.34
C LEU A 559 10.57 5.09 6.81
N SER A 560 10.82 3.91 7.37
CA SER A 560 11.19 3.78 8.80
C SER A 560 12.55 4.42 9.09
N SER A 561 13.55 4.20 8.23
CA SER A 561 14.86 4.85 8.34
C SER A 561 14.75 6.37 8.24
N ALA A 562 13.96 6.88 7.29
CA ALA A 562 13.76 8.32 7.10
C ALA A 562 13.13 8.99 8.35
N LEU A 563 12.13 8.36 8.96
CA LEU A 563 11.51 8.84 10.20
C LEU A 563 12.48 8.91 11.38
N GLU A 564 13.40 7.97 11.47
CA GLU A 564 14.38 7.93 12.55
C GLU A 564 15.57 8.88 12.32
N ILE A 565 16.00 9.05 11.07
CA ILE A 565 17.13 9.91 10.69
C ILE A 565 16.71 11.38 10.73
N TRP A 566 15.58 11.73 10.17
CA TRP A 566 15.08 13.10 10.08
C TRP A 566 13.97 13.37 11.10
N ARG A 567 14.28 13.25 12.40
CA ARG A 567 13.31 13.41 13.51
C ARG A 567 12.62 14.76 13.53
N ASP A 568 13.31 15.81 13.04
CA ASP A 568 12.77 17.17 13.01
C ASP A 568 12.03 17.52 11.71
N ALA A 569 12.02 16.60 10.74
CA ALA A 569 11.27 16.80 9.50
C ALA A 569 9.76 16.76 9.77
N PRO A 570 8.95 17.58 9.07
CA PRO A 570 7.51 17.54 9.22
C PRO A 570 6.94 16.19 8.78
N VAL A 571 6.29 15.50 9.72
CA VAL A 571 5.53 14.27 9.49
C VAL A 571 4.05 14.63 9.49
N THR A 572 3.34 14.27 8.43
CA THR A 572 1.90 14.51 8.32
C THR A 572 1.16 13.20 8.14
N LEU A 573 0.27 12.87 9.06
CA LEU A 573 -0.67 11.77 8.93
C LEU A 573 -1.90 12.27 8.15
N LEU A 574 -2.21 11.61 7.02
CA LEU A 574 -3.48 11.80 6.33
C LEU A 574 -4.56 11.08 7.14
N ARG A 575 -5.55 11.82 7.64
CA ARG A 575 -6.51 11.30 8.61
C ARG A 575 -7.87 10.95 8.01
N GLU A 576 -8.32 11.72 7.03
CA GLU A 576 -9.66 11.60 6.45
C GLU A 576 -9.72 10.39 5.50
N HIS A 577 -10.54 9.39 5.86
CA HIS A 577 -10.72 8.15 5.12
C HIS A 577 -12.02 8.17 4.29
N TYR A 578 -11.93 7.88 2.99
CA TYR A 578 -13.02 8.00 2.02
C TYR A 578 -13.36 6.69 1.27
N ARG A 579 -12.85 5.54 1.72
CA ARG A 579 -12.97 4.30 0.95
C ARG A 579 -13.95 3.33 1.57
N CYS A 580 -13.58 2.76 2.69
CA CYS A 580 -14.29 1.63 3.29
C CYS A 580 -15.50 2.09 4.10
N HIS A 581 -16.51 1.24 4.17
CA HIS A 581 -17.63 1.44 5.08
C HIS A 581 -17.16 1.62 6.53
N PRO A 582 -17.82 2.51 7.34
CA PRO A 582 -17.38 2.81 8.71
C PRO A 582 -17.19 1.58 9.60
N LYS A 583 -18.11 0.60 9.54
CA LYS A 583 -18.03 -0.65 10.32
C LYS A 583 -16.77 -1.47 10.02
N ILE A 584 -16.27 -1.44 8.78
CA ILE A 584 -15.08 -2.18 8.36
C ILE A 584 -13.81 -1.46 8.81
N ILE A 585 -13.68 -0.18 8.41
CA ILE A 585 -12.44 0.56 8.65
C ILE A 585 -12.22 0.89 10.12
N ASN A 586 -13.28 0.96 10.93
CA ASN A 586 -13.15 1.26 12.35
C ASN A 586 -12.36 0.19 13.11
N PHE A 587 -12.39 -1.08 12.69
CA PHE A 587 -11.49 -2.12 13.20
C PHE A 587 -10.03 -1.72 12.96
N CYS A 588 -9.66 -1.37 11.72
CA CYS A 588 -8.30 -0.95 11.40
C CYS A 588 -7.92 0.33 12.15
N ASN A 589 -8.86 1.28 12.25
CA ASN A 589 -8.64 2.54 12.95
C ASN A 589 -8.30 2.34 14.43
N GLN A 590 -9.06 1.51 15.14
CA GLN A 590 -8.82 1.23 16.55
C GLN A 590 -7.53 0.43 16.76
N LYS A 591 -7.33 -0.64 15.97
CA LYS A 591 -6.23 -1.57 16.17
C LYS A 591 -4.88 -1.04 15.71
N PHE A 592 -4.81 -0.39 14.55
CA PHE A 592 -3.55 -0.02 13.92
C PHE A 592 -3.24 1.48 13.94
N TYR A 593 -4.28 2.33 13.94
CA TYR A 593 -4.14 3.79 13.85
C TYR A 593 -4.56 4.53 15.13
N HIS A 594 -4.80 3.81 16.23
CA HIS A 594 -5.11 4.38 17.57
C HIS A 594 -6.28 5.39 17.56
N GLY A 595 -7.29 5.15 16.73
CA GLY A 595 -8.44 6.03 16.60
C GLY A 595 -8.19 7.36 15.86
N GLN A 596 -7.03 7.53 15.23
CA GLN A 596 -6.63 8.80 14.60
C GLN A 596 -7.26 9.05 13.22
N LEU A 597 -7.83 8.03 12.57
CA LEU A 597 -8.52 8.22 11.30
C LEU A 597 -9.90 8.83 11.51
N ILE A 598 -10.24 9.77 10.64
CA ILE A 598 -11.56 10.39 10.55
C ILE A 598 -12.31 9.74 9.39
N VAL A 599 -13.33 8.96 9.68
CA VAL A 599 -14.07 8.20 8.68
C VAL A 599 -15.12 9.10 8.05
N MET A 600 -14.91 9.45 6.77
CA MET A 600 -15.77 10.37 6.01
C MET A 600 -16.89 9.64 5.24
N THR A 601 -16.84 8.31 5.16
CA THR A 601 -17.91 7.47 4.61
C THR A 601 -19.07 7.37 5.61
N GLN A 602 -20.27 7.15 5.12
CA GLN A 602 -21.49 7.10 5.94
C GLN A 602 -22.03 5.68 6.07
N ASP A 603 -22.63 5.37 7.23
CA ASP A 603 -23.40 4.16 7.48
C ASP A 603 -24.88 4.46 7.30
N HIS A 604 -25.49 3.94 6.25
CA HIS A 604 -26.94 4.06 5.98
C HIS A 604 -27.73 2.89 6.58
N ASN A 605 -27.14 2.17 7.54
CA ASN A 605 -27.65 0.95 8.16
C ASN A 605 -27.78 -0.21 7.16
N GLU A 606 -26.83 -0.33 6.21
CA GLU A 606 -26.77 -1.46 5.30
C GLU A 606 -26.62 -2.76 6.09
N PRO A 607 -27.35 -3.82 5.71
CA PRO A 607 -27.16 -5.14 6.27
C PRO A 607 -25.85 -5.75 5.78
N ASP A 608 -25.33 -6.73 6.49
CA ASP A 608 -24.27 -7.64 6.03
C ASP A 608 -22.93 -6.98 5.64
N VAL A 609 -22.67 -5.76 6.15
CA VAL A 609 -21.42 -5.02 5.86
C VAL A 609 -20.20 -5.77 6.36
N LEU A 610 -20.29 -6.38 7.54
CA LEU A 610 -19.23 -7.16 8.16
C LEU A 610 -19.80 -8.45 8.72
N THR A 611 -19.48 -9.57 8.08
CA THR A 611 -20.01 -10.88 8.42
C THR A 611 -18.87 -11.87 8.68
N MET A 612 -19.09 -12.80 9.62
CA MET A 612 -18.14 -13.86 9.91
C MET A 612 -18.80 -15.23 9.69
N TYR A 613 -18.14 -16.06 8.88
CA TYR A 613 -18.53 -17.45 8.68
C TYR A 613 -17.58 -18.36 9.44
N ARG A 614 -18.10 -19.04 10.45
CA ARG A 614 -17.36 -20.05 11.21
C ARG A 614 -17.59 -21.41 10.60
N THR A 615 -16.51 -22.05 10.13
CA THR A 615 -16.60 -23.44 9.64
C THR A 615 -16.94 -24.40 10.77
N THR A 616 -17.47 -25.57 10.42
CA THR A 616 -17.66 -26.65 11.37
C THR A 616 -16.37 -27.00 12.11
N ALA A 617 -16.48 -27.46 13.37
CA ALA A 617 -15.30 -27.76 14.15
C ALA A 617 -14.53 -28.96 13.56
N GLY A 618 -13.18 -28.86 13.58
CA GLY A 618 -12.30 -29.90 13.07
C GLY A 618 -11.03 -29.31 12.44
N ASN A 619 -10.05 -30.19 12.18
CA ASN A 619 -8.82 -29.77 11.50
C ASN A 619 -8.94 -29.98 9.99
N HIS A 620 -9.49 -28.99 9.28
CA HIS A 620 -9.74 -29.06 7.83
C HIS A 620 -8.55 -28.57 6.98
N ALA A 621 -7.61 -27.81 7.56
CA ALA A 621 -6.43 -27.35 6.85
C ALA A 621 -5.44 -28.50 6.57
N ARG A 622 -4.87 -28.50 5.36
CA ARG A 622 -3.84 -29.45 4.91
C ARG A 622 -2.73 -28.66 4.23
N GLY A 623 -1.59 -28.49 4.93
CA GLY A 623 -0.60 -27.55 4.48
C GLY A 623 -1.22 -26.15 4.32
N HIS A 624 -1.05 -25.56 3.15
CA HIS A 624 -1.55 -24.22 2.81
C HIS A 624 -2.91 -24.23 2.09
N LEU A 625 -3.71 -25.29 2.29
CA LEU A 625 -5.02 -25.48 1.67
C LEU A 625 -6.07 -25.83 2.71
N ASN A 626 -7.26 -25.23 2.61
CA ASN A 626 -8.43 -25.56 3.39
C ASN A 626 -9.67 -25.67 2.49
N GLN A 627 -9.99 -26.90 2.07
CA GLN A 627 -11.10 -27.16 1.18
C GLN A 627 -12.45 -26.79 1.82
N ARG A 628 -12.62 -26.97 3.14
CA ARG A 628 -13.84 -26.61 3.84
C ARG A 628 -14.16 -25.12 3.73
N GLN A 629 -13.14 -24.25 3.87
CA GLN A 629 -13.34 -22.81 3.69
C GLN A 629 -13.71 -22.47 2.23
N ILE A 630 -13.16 -23.18 1.24
CA ILE A 630 -13.55 -22.99 -0.19
C ILE A 630 -15.02 -23.38 -0.39
N ASP A 631 -15.44 -24.52 0.17
CA ASP A 631 -16.83 -24.99 0.06
C ASP A 631 -17.80 -24.01 0.71
N VAL A 632 -17.47 -23.46 1.88
CA VAL A 632 -18.26 -22.40 2.56
C VAL A 632 -18.35 -21.14 1.70
N ILE A 633 -17.24 -20.71 1.11
CA ILE A 633 -17.22 -19.57 0.18
C ILE A 633 -18.20 -19.83 -0.98
N GLN A 634 -18.13 -20.99 -1.61
CA GLN A 634 -18.95 -21.33 -2.77
C GLN A 634 -20.43 -21.48 -2.43
N GLN A 635 -20.75 -22.18 -1.33
CA GLN A 635 -22.12 -22.60 -1.01
C GLN A 635 -22.91 -21.57 -0.19
N GLU A 636 -22.23 -20.77 0.66
CA GLU A 636 -22.91 -19.86 1.58
C GLU A 636 -22.56 -18.38 1.31
N VAL A 637 -21.25 -18.04 1.18
CA VAL A 637 -20.83 -16.63 1.08
C VAL A 637 -21.19 -16.03 -0.27
N LEU A 638 -20.74 -16.64 -1.37
CA LEU A 638 -20.98 -16.12 -2.72
C LEU A 638 -22.47 -16.01 -3.09
N PRO A 639 -23.34 -16.97 -2.77
CA PRO A 639 -24.77 -16.84 -3.04
C PRO A 639 -25.41 -15.64 -2.32
N ARG A 640 -24.93 -15.31 -1.11
CA ARG A 640 -25.40 -14.18 -0.33
C ARG A 640 -24.91 -12.88 -0.95
N LEU A 641 -23.60 -12.71 -1.21
CA LEU A 641 -23.04 -11.50 -1.82
C LEU A 641 -23.61 -11.21 -3.22
N ARG A 642 -23.95 -12.25 -4.01
CA ARG A 642 -24.61 -12.08 -5.32
C ARG A 642 -26.01 -11.46 -5.22
N LYS A 643 -26.75 -11.68 -4.13
CA LYS A 643 -28.05 -11.07 -3.91
C LYS A 643 -27.96 -9.56 -3.67
N GLU A 644 -26.83 -9.09 -3.12
CA GLU A 644 -26.58 -7.67 -2.83
C GLU A 644 -26.13 -6.86 -4.06
N ASN A 645 -25.97 -7.50 -5.24
CA ASN A 645 -25.61 -6.87 -6.51
C ASN A 645 -24.31 -6.04 -6.49
N TYR A 646 -23.30 -6.45 -5.73
CA TYR A 646 -21.97 -5.85 -5.81
C TYR A 646 -21.37 -5.97 -7.21
N GLN A 647 -20.75 -4.89 -7.71
CA GLN A 647 -20.17 -4.86 -9.07
C GLN A 647 -18.87 -5.68 -9.13
N SER A 648 -18.13 -5.73 -7.99
CA SER A 648 -16.86 -6.44 -7.90
C SER A 648 -16.76 -7.22 -6.59
N ILE A 649 -16.34 -8.49 -6.69
CA ILE A 649 -16.11 -9.37 -5.53
C ILE A 649 -14.68 -9.91 -5.63
N GLY A 650 -13.88 -9.68 -4.59
CA GLY A 650 -12.53 -10.21 -4.46
C GLY A 650 -12.43 -11.28 -3.37
N ILE A 651 -11.54 -12.26 -3.55
CA ILE A 651 -11.24 -13.28 -2.55
C ILE A 651 -9.77 -13.17 -2.18
N ILE A 652 -9.49 -12.89 -0.92
CA ILE A 652 -8.14 -12.73 -0.37
C ILE A 652 -7.81 -13.90 0.53
N THR A 653 -6.62 -14.48 0.31
CA THR A 653 -6.10 -15.59 1.09
C THR A 653 -4.60 -15.39 1.39
N PRO A 654 -4.05 -15.91 2.50
CA PRO A 654 -2.62 -15.78 2.78
C PRO A 654 -1.73 -16.62 1.85
N TYR A 655 -2.24 -17.74 1.30
CA TYR A 655 -1.43 -18.75 0.62
C TYR A 655 -1.76 -18.93 -0.87
N ARG A 656 -0.71 -19.12 -1.68
CA ARG A 656 -0.83 -19.35 -3.14
C ARG A 656 -1.55 -20.65 -3.49
N ASP A 657 -1.39 -21.70 -2.69
CA ASP A 657 -2.04 -22.99 -2.91
C ASP A 657 -3.56 -22.86 -2.80
N GLN A 658 -4.02 -22.07 -1.82
CA GLN A 658 -5.44 -21.75 -1.66
C GLN A 658 -5.96 -20.91 -2.84
N VAL A 659 -5.17 -19.93 -3.33
CA VAL A 659 -5.51 -19.17 -4.55
C VAL A 659 -5.73 -20.12 -5.73
N ALA A 660 -4.78 -21.04 -5.97
CA ALA A 660 -4.87 -21.99 -7.08
C ALA A 660 -6.09 -22.90 -6.99
N ALA A 661 -6.39 -23.39 -5.77
CA ALA A 661 -7.55 -24.24 -5.52
C ALA A 661 -8.88 -23.51 -5.71
N ILE A 662 -8.98 -22.25 -5.21
CA ILE A 662 -10.18 -21.43 -5.41
C ILE A 662 -10.40 -21.16 -6.88
N ARG A 663 -9.37 -20.76 -7.64
CA ARG A 663 -9.47 -20.53 -9.09
C ARG A 663 -9.87 -21.79 -9.86
N LYS A 664 -9.32 -22.94 -9.49
CA LYS A 664 -9.70 -24.23 -10.09
C LYS A 664 -11.19 -24.55 -9.88
N GLN A 665 -11.74 -24.21 -8.70
CA GLN A 665 -13.12 -24.56 -8.34
C GLN A 665 -14.14 -23.52 -8.84
N LEU A 666 -13.80 -22.22 -8.78
CA LEU A 666 -14.71 -21.12 -9.10
C LEU A 666 -14.49 -20.50 -10.51
N GLY A 667 -13.40 -20.89 -11.20
CA GLY A 667 -12.99 -20.28 -12.47
C GLY A 667 -12.50 -18.85 -12.31
N ASP A 668 -12.48 -18.11 -13.42
CA ASP A 668 -11.99 -16.72 -13.49
C ASP A 668 -13.08 -15.66 -13.25
N ALA A 669 -14.23 -16.07 -12.69
CA ALA A 669 -15.36 -15.17 -12.44
C ALA A 669 -15.09 -14.16 -11.32
N TYR A 670 -14.08 -14.38 -10.48
CA TYR A 670 -13.72 -13.56 -9.32
C TYR A 670 -12.24 -13.23 -9.31
N GLU A 671 -11.90 -12.07 -8.77
CA GLU A 671 -10.50 -11.74 -8.52
C GLU A 671 -10.03 -12.46 -7.25
N VAL A 672 -9.16 -13.47 -7.41
CA VAL A 672 -8.62 -14.27 -6.31
C VAL A 672 -7.12 -14.10 -6.26
N ASP A 673 -6.56 -13.61 -5.16
CA ASP A 673 -5.10 -13.53 -5.00
C ASP A 673 -4.67 -13.46 -3.52
N THR A 674 -3.36 -13.44 -3.30
CA THR A 674 -2.78 -13.24 -1.97
C THR A 674 -2.87 -11.77 -1.56
N VAL A 675 -2.79 -11.50 -0.23
CA VAL A 675 -2.83 -10.14 0.33
C VAL A 675 -1.82 -9.21 -0.36
N HIS A 676 -0.59 -9.68 -0.61
CA HIS A 676 0.47 -8.89 -1.24
C HIS A 676 0.10 -8.42 -2.66
N LYS A 677 -0.57 -9.26 -3.43
CA LYS A 677 -0.98 -8.92 -4.79
C LYS A 677 -2.27 -8.09 -4.84
N PHE A 678 -3.07 -8.11 -3.79
CA PHE A 678 -4.22 -7.23 -3.63
C PHE A 678 -3.86 -5.82 -3.19
N GLN A 679 -2.61 -5.56 -2.82
CA GLN A 679 -2.20 -4.22 -2.43
C GLN A 679 -2.37 -3.22 -3.59
N GLY A 680 -3.01 -2.07 -3.30
CA GLY A 680 -3.36 -1.07 -4.30
C GLY A 680 -4.69 -1.32 -5.05
N ARG A 681 -5.29 -2.50 -4.91
CA ARG A 681 -6.61 -2.83 -5.50
C ARG A 681 -7.69 -2.76 -4.43
N GLU A 682 -8.92 -2.51 -4.85
CA GLU A 682 -10.11 -2.46 -3.97
C GLU A 682 -11.28 -3.13 -4.68
N GLN A 683 -12.22 -3.68 -3.90
CA GLN A 683 -13.40 -4.34 -4.42
C GLN A 683 -14.62 -3.93 -3.58
N ASP A 684 -15.80 -3.94 -4.18
CA ASP A 684 -17.04 -3.64 -3.44
C ASP A 684 -17.22 -4.59 -2.27
N ALA A 685 -17.01 -5.89 -2.51
CA ALA A 685 -17.04 -6.91 -1.48
C ALA A 685 -15.75 -7.73 -1.46
N ILE A 686 -15.23 -8.01 -0.28
CA ILE A 686 -14.07 -8.89 -0.05
C ILE A 686 -14.49 -10.11 0.78
N ILE A 687 -14.02 -11.26 0.35
CA ILE A 687 -14.04 -12.48 1.12
C ILE A 687 -12.62 -12.75 1.62
N LEU A 688 -12.43 -12.73 2.93
CA LEU A 688 -11.15 -13.00 3.58
C LEU A 688 -11.18 -14.41 4.17
N THR A 689 -10.33 -15.31 3.70
CA THR A 689 -10.19 -16.69 4.22
C THR A 689 -8.88 -16.84 4.98
N SER A 690 -8.95 -17.36 6.22
CA SER A 690 -7.76 -17.55 7.08
C SER A 690 -6.95 -18.77 6.70
N VAL A 691 -7.53 -19.74 6.00
CA VAL A 691 -6.98 -21.06 5.64
C VAL A 691 -6.65 -21.93 6.88
N ASP A 692 -5.77 -21.45 7.75
CA ASP A 692 -5.29 -22.15 8.93
C ASP A 692 -6.42 -22.42 9.94
N ASN A 693 -6.38 -23.57 10.60
CA ASN A 693 -7.27 -23.82 11.73
C ASN A 693 -6.76 -23.14 12.99
N VAL A 694 -5.45 -23.20 13.21
CA VAL A 694 -4.73 -22.44 14.22
C VAL A 694 -3.90 -21.43 13.48
N ILE A 695 -4.22 -20.16 13.66
CA ILE A 695 -3.57 -19.05 12.97
C ILE A 695 -2.07 -19.06 13.28
N THR A 696 -1.25 -19.10 12.24
CA THR A 696 0.21 -19.06 12.32
C THR A 696 0.71 -17.62 12.38
N ASP A 697 1.93 -17.40 12.85
CA ASP A 697 2.56 -16.06 12.90
C ASP A 697 2.61 -15.38 11.51
N PHE A 698 2.74 -16.17 10.45
CA PHE A 698 2.69 -15.65 9.08
C PHE A 698 1.32 -15.07 8.72
N VAL A 699 0.24 -15.79 9.04
CA VAL A 699 -1.14 -15.34 8.76
C VAL A 699 -1.55 -14.22 9.72
N ASP A 700 -1.02 -14.22 10.95
CA ASP A 700 -1.31 -13.22 11.98
C ASP A 700 -0.54 -11.90 11.83
N ASP A 701 0.20 -11.73 10.74
CA ASP A 701 0.92 -10.48 10.49
C ASP A 701 -0.05 -9.28 10.48
N PRO A 702 0.15 -8.29 11.36
CA PRO A 702 -0.75 -7.16 11.50
C PRO A 702 -0.82 -6.29 10.22
N HIS A 703 0.26 -6.23 9.45
CA HIS A 703 0.31 -5.46 8.19
C HIS A 703 -0.53 -6.16 7.11
N MET A 704 -0.46 -7.51 7.05
CA MET A 704 -1.30 -8.28 6.13
C MET A 704 -2.78 -8.13 6.46
N LEU A 705 -3.15 -8.25 7.74
CA LEU A 705 -4.54 -8.10 8.16
C LEU A 705 -5.09 -6.70 7.88
N ASN A 706 -4.30 -5.66 8.19
CA ASN A 706 -4.68 -4.27 7.90
C ASN A 706 -4.91 -4.04 6.40
N VAL A 707 -4.02 -4.56 5.56
CA VAL A 707 -4.18 -4.46 4.09
C VAL A 707 -5.42 -5.23 3.65
N ALA A 708 -5.61 -6.48 4.07
CA ALA A 708 -6.73 -7.33 3.64
C ALA A 708 -8.09 -6.71 3.98
N VAL A 709 -8.28 -6.28 5.24
CA VAL A 709 -9.53 -5.65 5.70
C VAL A 709 -9.82 -4.36 4.96
N SER A 710 -8.81 -3.52 4.74
CA SER A 710 -8.96 -2.22 4.09
C SER A 710 -9.13 -2.27 2.55
N ARG A 711 -9.21 -3.48 1.94
CA ARG A 711 -9.57 -3.66 0.52
C ARG A 711 -11.08 -3.65 0.27
N ALA A 712 -11.88 -3.94 1.30
CA ALA A 712 -13.33 -3.99 1.21
C ALA A 712 -13.92 -2.57 1.26
N VAL A 713 -14.68 -2.21 0.21
CA VAL A 713 -15.35 -0.90 0.14
C VAL A 713 -16.67 -0.97 0.90
N HIS A 714 -17.56 -1.88 0.55
CA HIS A 714 -18.92 -1.96 1.09
C HIS A 714 -19.15 -3.18 1.99
N SER A 715 -18.52 -4.33 1.71
CA SER A 715 -18.75 -5.55 2.49
C SER A 715 -17.48 -6.36 2.69
N LEU A 716 -17.32 -6.91 3.89
CA LEU A 716 -16.24 -7.84 4.25
C LEU A 716 -16.86 -9.11 4.87
N ALA A 717 -16.67 -10.25 4.22
CA ALA A 717 -17.01 -11.57 4.73
C ALA A 717 -15.73 -12.29 5.18
N VAL A 718 -15.63 -12.63 6.46
CA VAL A 718 -14.50 -13.34 7.04
C VAL A 718 -14.86 -14.82 7.19
N VAL A 719 -14.10 -15.71 6.52
CA VAL A 719 -14.27 -17.17 6.64
C VAL A 719 -13.11 -17.73 7.45
N THR A 720 -13.42 -18.29 8.61
CA THR A 720 -12.41 -18.76 9.57
C THR A 720 -12.87 -20.01 10.30
N SER A 721 -11.90 -20.74 10.86
CA SER A 721 -12.17 -21.89 11.72
C SER A 721 -12.44 -21.47 13.16
N GLN A 722 -13.18 -22.31 13.87
CA GLN A 722 -13.45 -22.11 15.29
C GLN A 722 -12.39 -22.86 16.13
N ASP A 723 -11.30 -22.16 16.50
CA ASP A 723 -10.30 -22.70 17.43
C ASP A 723 -10.01 -21.69 18.54
N PRO A 724 -10.15 -22.04 19.84
CA PRO A 724 -9.91 -21.12 20.96
C PRO A 724 -8.48 -20.56 21.04
N ARG A 725 -7.51 -21.25 20.42
CA ARG A 725 -6.11 -20.78 20.38
C ARG A 725 -5.94 -19.50 19.58
N ASN A 726 -6.89 -19.23 18.69
CA ASN A 726 -6.89 -18.03 17.85
C ASN A 726 -7.33 -16.75 18.61
N ASP A 727 -7.89 -16.87 19.81
CA ASP A 727 -8.42 -15.74 20.58
C ASP A 727 -7.37 -14.68 20.94
N ARG A 728 -6.09 -15.05 20.99
CA ARG A 728 -4.98 -14.12 21.31
C ARG A 728 -4.25 -13.58 20.08
N THR A 729 -4.78 -13.84 18.90
CA THR A 729 -4.19 -13.39 17.63
C THR A 729 -4.83 -12.10 17.14
N ASN A 730 -4.22 -11.48 16.11
CA ASN A 730 -4.81 -10.32 15.43
C ASN A 730 -6.14 -10.68 14.74
N TYR A 731 -6.25 -11.91 14.19
CA TYR A 731 -7.52 -12.43 13.68
C TYR A 731 -8.54 -12.63 14.82
N GLY A 732 -8.09 -13.07 16.01
CA GLY A 732 -8.92 -13.14 17.21
C GLY A 732 -9.49 -11.78 17.61
N ASP A 733 -8.70 -10.71 17.48
CA ASP A 733 -9.20 -9.34 17.70
C ASP A 733 -10.29 -8.97 16.67
N LEU A 734 -10.13 -9.34 15.41
CA LEU A 734 -11.15 -9.10 14.37
C LEU A 734 -12.44 -9.89 14.70
N THR A 735 -12.33 -11.15 15.09
CA THR A 735 -13.50 -11.97 15.44
C THR A 735 -14.23 -11.40 16.67
N ARG A 736 -13.50 -11.00 17.72
CA ARG A 736 -14.09 -10.34 18.90
C ARG A 736 -14.71 -8.99 18.56
N TYR A 737 -14.10 -8.20 17.66
CA TYR A 737 -14.68 -6.96 17.20
C TYR A 737 -16.02 -7.19 16.49
N ILE A 738 -16.13 -8.22 15.65
CA ILE A 738 -17.38 -8.61 14.98
C ILE A 738 -18.44 -8.99 16.00
N GLU A 739 -18.10 -9.83 16.99
CA GLU A 739 -19.03 -10.30 18.03
C GLU A 739 -19.49 -9.18 18.96
N TYR A 740 -18.56 -8.36 19.47
CA TYR A 740 -18.86 -7.27 20.39
C TYR A 740 -19.82 -6.23 19.77
N ASN A 741 -19.62 -5.91 18.49
CA ASN A 741 -20.48 -4.94 17.80
C ASN A 741 -21.80 -5.55 17.29
N ASN A 742 -22.11 -6.79 17.64
CA ASN A 742 -23.30 -7.52 17.20
C ASN A 742 -23.42 -7.60 15.66
N PHE A 743 -22.31 -7.67 14.97
CA PHE A 743 -22.28 -7.99 13.55
C PHE A 743 -22.58 -9.47 13.35
N GLU A 744 -22.96 -9.86 12.15
CA GLU A 744 -23.49 -11.18 11.92
C GLU A 744 -22.42 -12.27 11.99
N VAL A 745 -22.68 -13.28 12.82
CA VAL A 745 -21.85 -14.48 12.94
C VAL A 745 -22.66 -15.68 12.47
N ILE A 746 -22.26 -16.24 11.33
CA ILE A 746 -22.91 -17.39 10.71
C ILE A 746 -22.10 -18.64 11.04
N ARG A 747 -22.74 -19.59 11.69
CA ARG A 747 -22.19 -20.95 11.83
C ARG A 747 -22.53 -21.71 10.56
N SER A 748 -21.51 -22.04 9.78
CA SER A 748 -21.66 -22.75 8.51
C SER A 748 -22.38 -24.08 8.68
N GLN A 749 -23.30 -24.36 7.76
CA GLN A 749 -23.99 -25.64 7.64
C GLN A 749 -23.27 -26.60 6.69
N VAL A 750 -22.16 -26.14 6.07
CA VAL A 750 -21.33 -26.99 5.20
C VAL A 750 -20.54 -27.97 6.07
N TYR A 751 -20.97 -29.21 6.09
CA TYR A 751 -20.36 -30.27 6.87
C TYR A 751 -20.09 -31.51 5.99
N SER A 752 -19.28 -32.42 6.51
CA SER A 752 -18.99 -33.70 5.89
C SER A 752 -19.23 -34.83 6.90
N VAL A 753 -19.66 -35.98 6.43
CA VAL A 753 -19.70 -37.20 7.28
C VAL A 753 -18.29 -37.53 7.82
N PHE A 754 -17.25 -37.13 7.07
CA PHE A 754 -15.86 -37.31 7.45
C PHE A 754 -15.40 -36.42 8.61
N ASP A 755 -16.15 -35.38 8.99
CA ASP A 755 -15.87 -34.60 10.20
C ASP A 755 -15.84 -35.47 11.44
N MET A 756 -16.61 -36.58 11.43
CA MET A 756 -16.58 -37.57 12.49
C MET A 756 -15.24 -38.32 12.66
N LEU A 757 -14.33 -38.22 11.68
CA LEU A 757 -12.97 -38.78 11.77
C LEU A 757 -12.05 -37.96 12.69
N TYR A 758 -12.38 -36.68 12.94
CA TYR A 758 -11.58 -35.88 13.85
C TYR A 758 -11.70 -36.28 15.31
N GLN A 759 -10.63 -36.06 16.07
CA GLN A 759 -10.54 -36.49 17.47
C GLN A 759 -11.66 -35.90 18.33
N GLY A 760 -12.09 -34.66 18.10
CA GLY A 760 -13.19 -34.01 18.82
C GLY A 760 -14.56 -34.68 18.65
N TYR A 761 -14.71 -35.56 17.64
CA TYR A 761 -15.96 -36.28 17.35
C TYR A 761 -15.88 -37.79 17.66
N ALA A 762 -14.87 -38.24 18.40
CA ALA A 762 -14.64 -39.66 18.63
C ALA A 762 -15.85 -40.38 19.28
N GLU A 763 -16.57 -39.72 20.17
CA GLU A 763 -17.77 -40.27 20.81
C GLU A 763 -18.95 -40.32 19.82
N GLN A 764 -19.19 -39.22 19.08
CA GLN A 764 -20.22 -39.16 18.05
C GLN A 764 -19.97 -40.21 16.96
N ARG A 765 -18.71 -40.35 16.49
CA ARG A 765 -18.31 -41.40 15.54
C ARG A 765 -18.62 -42.80 16.08
N ARG A 766 -18.24 -43.08 17.31
CA ARG A 766 -18.49 -44.37 17.93
C ARG A 766 -19.99 -44.68 18.03
N ALA A 767 -20.78 -43.73 18.47
CA ALA A 767 -22.24 -43.84 18.57
C ALA A 767 -22.91 -44.00 17.19
N TYR A 768 -22.39 -43.26 16.17
CA TYR A 768 -22.89 -43.35 14.80
C TYR A 768 -22.57 -44.70 14.17
N LEU A 769 -21.33 -45.18 14.24
CA LEU A 769 -20.89 -46.47 13.68
C LEU A 769 -21.53 -47.67 14.39
N GLN A 770 -21.91 -47.57 15.67
CA GLN A 770 -22.66 -48.60 16.36
C GLN A 770 -24.09 -48.83 15.82
N LYS A 771 -24.69 -47.80 15.23
CA LYS A 771 -26.03 -47.86 14.64
C LYS A 771 -26.03 -48.34 13.19
N HIS A 772 -24.86 -48.40 12.52
CA HIS A 772 -24.74 -48.73 11.13
C HIS A 772 -23.89 -50.01 10.91
N LYS A 773 -24.13 -50.64 9.77
CA LYS A 773 -23.39 -51.88 9.40
C LYS A 773 -21.95 -51.53 9.08
N ARG A 774 -21.02 -52.19 9.74
CA ARG A 774 -19.58 -52.09 9.40
C ARG A 774 -19.25 -52.95 8.18
N VAL A 775 -18.62 -52.38 7.18
CA VAL A 775 -18.30 -53.01 5.86
C VAL A 775 -16.82 -52.98 5.53
N SER A 776 -16.02 -52.18 6.27
CA SER A 776 -14.57 -52.04 6.06
C SER A 776 -13.83 -51.95 7.41
N GLU A 777 -12.51 -52.14 7.34
CA GLU A 777 -11.59 -51.81 8.44
C GLU A 777 -11.43 -50.32 8.67
N TYR A 778 -11.62 -49.49 7.60
CA TYR A 778 -11.49 -48.07 7.64
C TYR A 778 -12.78 -47.35 8.02
N ASP A 779 -12.71 -46.52 9.04
CA ASP A 779 -13.87 -45.75 9.52
C ASP A 779 -14.41 -44.78 8.42
N SER A 780 -13.55 -44.25 7.55
CA SER A 780 -13.97 -43.38 6.42
C SER A 780 -14.91 -44.11 5.46
N GLU A 781 -14.58 -45.34 5.08
CA GLU A 781 -15.44 -46.15 4.22
C GLU A 781 -16.74 -46.56 4.93
N ASN A 782 -16.68 -46.87 6.23
CA ASN A 782 -17.90 -47.18 6.99
C ASN A 782 -18.85 -45.99 7.12
N LEU A 783 -18.32 -44.79 7.31
CA LEU A 783 -19.10 -43.53 7.30
C LEU A 783 -19.71 -43.27 5.92
N MET A 784 -18.95 -43.44 4.84
CA MET A 784 -19.44 -43.28 3.46
C MET A 784 -20.51 -44.32 3.13
N TYR A 785 -20.35 -45.58 3.54
CA TYR A 785 -21.37 -46.59 3.35
C TYR A 785 -22.71 -46.22 3.97
N SER A 786 -22.67 -45.60 5.14
CA SER A 786 -23.88 -45.13 5.82
C SER A 786 -24.58 -44.04 5.01
N VAL A 787 -23.82 -43.07 4.46
CA VAL A 787 -24.38 -42.02 3.58
C VAL A 787 -24.96 -42.60 2.30
N ILE A 788 -24.30 -43.60 1.69
CA ILE A 788 -24.81 -44.28 0.51
C ILE A 788 -26.13 -44.97 0.85
N GLN A 789 -26.22 -45.68 1.97
CA GLN A 789 -27.48 -46.33 2.41
C GLN A 789 -28.60 -45.32 2.69
N GLU A 790 -28.30 -44.15 3.26
CA GLU A 790 -29.26 -43.07 3.41
C GLU A 790 -29.82 -42.62 2.06
N VAL A 791 -28.95 -42.38 1.06
CA VAL A 791 -29.36 -41.96 -0.31
C VAL A 791 -30.22 -43.07 -0.92
N LEU A 792 -29.77 -44.33 -0.87
CA LEU A 792 -30.49 -45.46 -1.49
C LEU A 792 -31.79 -45.80 -0.79
N SER A 793 -32.02 -45.34 0.47
CA SER A 793 -33.32 -45.48 1.15
C SER A 793 -34.40 -44.54 0.62
N GLU A 794 -34.03 -43.51 -0.19
CA GLU A 794 -35.02 -42.63 -0.82
C GLU A 794 -35.73 -43.36 -1.98
N GLU A 795 -37.04 -43.17 -2.11
CA GLU A 795 -37.90 -43.86 -3.08
C GLU A 795 -37.39 -43.77 -4.52
N ALA A 796 -36.81 -42.63 -4.88
CA ALA A 796 -36.24 -42.37 -6.21
C ALA A 796 -35.08 -43.32 -6.59
N TYR A 797 -34.39 -43.92 -5.60
CA TYR A 797 -33.20 -44.75 -5.80
C TYR A 797 -33.37 -46.19 -5.34
N SER A 798 -34.63 -46.61 -5.06
CA SER A 798 -34.97 -47.93 -4.52
C SER A 798 -34.56 -49.11 -5.45
N ALA A 799 -34.40 -48.87 -6.75
CA ALA A 799 -33.93 -49.87 -7.71
C ALA A 799 -32.40 -50.03 -7.73
N ILE A 800 -31.65 -49.21 -6.95
CA ILE A 800 -30.19 -49.23 -6.95
C ILE A 800 -29.68 -49.99 -5.73
N GLY A 801 -28.75 -50.91 -5.91
CA GLY A 801 -28.03 -51.62 -4.86
C GLY A 801 -26.60 -51.11 -4.70
N CYS A 802 -26.01 -51.40 -3.56
CA CYS A 802 -24.60 -51.08 -3.26
C CYS A 802 -23.82 -52.34 -2.95
N ALA A 803 -22.71 -52.55 -3.64
CA ALA A 803 -21.71 -53.58 -3.35
C ALA A 803 -20.39 -52.86 -2.90
N VAL A 804 -19.66 -53.49 -1.98
CA VAL A 804 -18.42 -52.96 -1.39
C VAL A 804 -17.23 -53.77 -1.86
N HIS A 805 -16.05 -53.13 -2.00
CA HIS A 805 -14.79 -53.74 -2.38
C HIS A 805 -14.88 -54.58 -3.66
N VAL A 806 -15.51 -54.05 -4.72
CA VAL A 806 -15.73 -54.76 -5.96
C VAL A 806 -14.44 -54.79 -6.82
N SER A 807 -13.99 -55.99 -7.18
CA SER A 807 -12.79 -56.14 -8.01
C SER A 807 -12.95 -55.38 -9.35
N LEU A 808 -11.91 -54.67 -9.74
CA LEU A 808 -11.89 -53.95 -11.03
C LEU A 808 -12.07 -54.92 -12.23
N ALA A 809 -11.55 -56.13 -12.09
CA ALA A 809 -11.72 -57.17 -13.12
C ALA A 809 -13.19 -57.55 -13.44
N THR A 810 -14.10 -57.38 -12.46
CA THR A 810 -15.54 -57.66 -12.67
C THR A 810 -16.28 -56.50 -13.34
N LEU A 811 -15.70 -55.30 -13.36
CA LEU A 811 -16.26 -54.15 -14.04
C LEU A 811 -15.80 -54.05 -15.50
N VAL A 812 -14.64 -54.59 -15.84
CA VAL A 812 -14.09 -54.58 -17.20
C VAL A 812 -14.69 -55.70 -18.00
N LYS A 813 -15.66 -55.39 -18.84
CA LYS A 813 -16.32 -56.38 -19.75
C LYS A 813 -15.51 -56.59 -21.04
N ASP A 814 -14.82 -55.56 -21.53
CA ASP A 814 -14.01 -55.56 -22.69
C ASP A 814 -12.63 -55.02 -22.39
N TYR A 815 -11.59 -55.77 -22.70
CA TYR A 815 -10.20 -55.41 -22.49
C TYR A 815 -9.52 -54.80 -23.74
N GLU A 816 -10.19 -54.74 -24.93
CA GLU A 816 -9.61 -54.18 -26.15
C GLU A 816 -9.22 -52.71 -26.05
N PRO A 817 -9.99 -51.82 -25.35
CA PRO A 817 -9.62 -50.41 -25.23
C PRO A 817 -8.45 -50.16 -24.27
N LEU A 818 -8.04 -51.15 -23.49
CA LEU A 818 -7.05 -51.00 -22.42
C LEU A 818 -5.64 -51.29 -22.94
N THR A 819 -4.67 -50.53 -22.45
CA THR A 819 -3.24 -50.82 -22.65
C THR A 819 -2.83 -52.08 -21.89
N GLU A 820 -1.67 -52.68 -22.28
CA GLU A 820 -1.15 -53.87 -21.62
C GLU A 820 -0.94 -53.71 -20.12
N GLU A 821 -0.46 -52.52 -19.71
CA GLU A 821 -0.29 -52.16 -18.29
C GLU A 821 -1.64 -52.04 -17.55
N GLU A 822 -2.65 -51.42 -18.18
CA GLU A 822 -4.00 -51.30 -17.64
C GLU A 822 -4.68 -52.66 -17.53
N CYS A 823 -4.50 -53.52 -18.51
CA CYS A 823 -5.00 -54.91 -18.46
C CYS A 823 -4.41 -55.71 -17.29
N LYS A 824 -3.09 -55.56 -17.08
CA LYS A 824 -2.40 -56.19 -15.95
C LYS A 824 -2.89 -55.64 -14.63
N TYR A 825 -3.11 -54.33 -14.54
CA TYR A 825 -3.62 -53.67 -13.33
C TYR A 825 -5.06 -54.07 -13.03
N ALA A 826 -5.96 -54.10 -14.03
CA ALA A 826 -7.35 -54.46 -13.88
C ALA A 826 -7.54 -55.92 -13.45
N ARG A 827 -6.68 -56.87 -13.97
CA ARG A 827 -6.71 -58.29 -13.62
C ARG A 827 -6.11 -58.63 -12.24
N ASN A 828 -5.46 -57.64 -11.57
CA ASN A 828 -4.91 -57.90 -10.25
C ASN A 828 -6.04 -58.02 -9.22
N PRO A 829 -6.15 -59.19 -8.47
CA PRO A 829 -7.23 -59.45 -7.56
C PRO A 829 -7.26 -58.48 -6.35
N LEU A 830 -6.16 -57.73 -6.10
CA LEU A 830 -6.09 -56.71 -5.03
C LEU A 830 -6.56 -55.34 -5.51
N THR A 831 -6.91 -55.19 -6.79
CA THR A 831 -7.43 -53.93 -7.31
C THR A 831 -8.96 -53.93 -7.30
N HIS A 832 -9.52 -53.04 -6.45
CA HIS A 832 -10.99 -52.94 -6.26
C HIS A 832 -11.40 -51.49 -6.25
N VAL A 833 -12.69 -51.23 -6.42
CA VAL A 833 -13.36 -49.97 -6.10
C VAL A 833 -13.99 -50.07 -4.71
N ASP A 834 -14.02 -48.98 -3.96
CA ASP A 834 -14.54 -49.00 -2.59
C ASP A 834 -16.04 -49.36 -2.59
N PHE A 835 -16.82 -48.67 -3.46
CA PHE A 835 -18.24 -48.94 -3.62
C PHE A 835 -18.64 -48.97 -5.09
N LEU A 836 -19.54 -49.90 -5.41
CA LEU A 836 -20.23 -49.98 -6.70
C LEU A 836 -21.73 -49.83 -6.47
N LEU A 837 -22.35 -48.81 -7.03
CA LEU A 837 -23.78 -48.69 -7.16
C LEU A 837 -24.22 -49.33 -8.47
N PHE A 838 -25.19 -50.26 -8.41
CA PHE A 838 -25.64 -51.02 -9.56
C PHE A 838 -27.16 -51.12 -9.60
N ASN A 839 -27.74 -51.23 -10.77
CA ASN A 839 -29.17 -51.50 -10.89
C ASN A 839 -29.47 -52.92 -10.43
N GLN A 840 -30.42 -53.08 -9.51
CA GLN A 840 -30.77 -54.39 -8.92
C GLN A 840 -31.41 -55.37 -9.91
N MET A 841 -32.03 -54.85 -10.99
CA MET A 841 -32.75 -55.69 -11.95
C MET A 841 -31.81 -56.35 -12.94
N ASP A 842 -30.88 -55.63 -13.53
CA ASP A 842 -29.97 -56.12 -14.61
C ASP A 842 -28.50 -56.19 -14.19
N LYS A 843 -28.17 -55.81 -12.92
CA LYS A 843 -26.82 -55.80 -12.34
C LYS A 843 -25.81 -54.91 -13.11
N GLN A 844 -26.31 -53.96 -13.91
CA GLN A 844 -25.42 -53.04 -14.60
C GLN A 844 -24.82 -52.01 -13.62
N PRO A 845 -23.53 -51.67 -13.76
CA PRO A 845 -22.90 -50.60 -13.00
C PRO A 845 -23.58 -49.25 -13.29
N VAL A 846 -23.91 -48.52 -12.25
CA VAL A 846 -24.50 -47.17 -12.34
C VAL A 846 -23.46 -46.12 -11.97
N LEU A 847 -22.74 -46.33 -10.85
CA LEU A 847 -21.76 -45.38 -10.33
C LEU A 847 -20.76 -46.13 -9.43
N THR A 848 -19.48 -45.88 -9.64
CA THR A 848 -18.42 -46.25 -8.70
C THR A 848 -18.08 -45.09 -7.78
N ILE A 849 -17.82 -45.35 -6.49
CA ILE A 849 -17.43 -44.33 -5.52
C ILE A 849 -16.13 -44.78 -4.85
N GLU A 850 -15.16 -43.86 -4.83
CA GLU A 850 -13.87 -43.99 -4.13
C GLU A 850 -13.81 -42.98 -2.98
N VAL A 851 -13.24 -43.39 -1.85
CA VAL A 851 -13.03 -42.51 -0.68
C VAL A 851 -11.55 -42.20 -0.53
N ASP A 852 -11.18 -41.02 -0.91
CA ASP A 852 -9.78 -40.58 -0.93
C ASP A 852 -9.37 -39.98 0.43
N GLY A 853 -8.51 -40.71 1.16
CA GLY A 853 -7.90 -40.21 2.40
C GLY A 853 -6.80 -39.19 2.15
N THR A 854 -6.74 -38.14 2.97
CA THR A 854 -5.82 -36.99 2.80
C THR A 854 -4.33 -37.30 2.95
N GLY A 855 -3.95 -38.46 3.46
CA GLY A 855 -2.55 -38.81 3.71
C GLY A 855 -1.83 -39.60 2.58
N PHE A 856 -2.51 -39.97 1.48
CA PHE A 856 -1.99 -40.93 0.50
C PHE A 856 -1.86 -40.41 -0.92
N HIS A 857 -2.27 -39.17 -1.22
CA HIS A 857 -2.39 -38.65 -2.58
C HIS A 857 -1.42 -37.48 -2.90
N GLU A 858 -0.21 -37.47 -2.32
CA GLU A 858 0.82 -36.51 -2.76
C GLU A 858 1.23 -36.78 -4.20
N VAL A 859 1.33 -35.70 -5.00
CA VAL A 859 1.73 -35.75 -6.42
C VAL A 859 3.09 -36.45 -6.55
N GLY A 860 3.13 -37.57 -7.31
CA GLY A 860 4.32 -38.41 -7.48
C GLY A 860 4.39 -39.62 -6.53
N SER A 861 3.38 -39.86 -5.68
CA SER A 861 3.28 -41.10 -4.91
C SER A 861 2.84 -42.29 -5.79
N LYS A 862 3.28 -43.50 -5.42
CA LYS A 862 2.82 -44.75 -6.08
C LYS A 862 1.29 -44.91 -6.07
N GLN A 863 0.62 -44.30 -5.10
CA GLN A 863 -0.83 -44.31 -4.99
C GLN A 863 -1.46 -43.39 -6.05
N ALA A 864 -0.93 -42.17 -6.25
CA ALA A 864 -1.42 -41.27 -7.28
C ALA A 864 -1.32 -41.88 -8.70
N GLU A 865 -0.25 -42.65 -9.02
CA GLU A 865 -0.13 -43.39 -10.28
C GLU A 865 -1.19 -44.48 -10.40
N ARG A 866 -1.49 -45.21 -9.32
CA ARG A 866 -2.56 -46.23 -9.29
C ARG A 866 -3.94 -45.62 -9.51
N ASP A 867 -4.20 -44.46 -8.92
CA ASP A 867 -5.47 -43.75 -9.04
C ASP A 867 -5.67 -43.24 -10.49
N ILE A 868 -4.63 -42.72 -11.13
CA ILE A 868 -4.67 -42.32 -12.55
C ILE A 868 -5.02 -43.52 -13.44
N LYS A 869 -4.36 -44.68 -13.20
CA LYS A 869 -4.65 -45.94 -13.97
C LYS A 869 -6.09 -46.40 -13.75
N LYS A 870 -6.56 -46.44 -12.50
CA LYS A 870 -7.95 -46.78 -12.17
C LYS A 870 -8.97 -45.87 -12.84
N ASN A 871 -8.74 -44.56 -12.83
CA ASN A 871 -9.61 -43.59 -13.48
C ASN A 871 -9.68 -43.82 -15.01
N SER A 872 -8.52 -44.00 -15.65
CA SER A 872 -8.44 -44.29 -17.09
C SER A 872 -9.18 -45.56 -17.48
N ILE A 873 -9.07 -46.63 -16.67
CA ILE A 873 -9.75 -47.90 -16.93
C ILE A 873 -11.26 -47.74 -16.84
N LEU A 874 -11.77 -47.13 -15.76
CA LEU A 874 -13.20 -46.90 -15.55
C LEU A 874 -13.82 -46.00 -16.64
N GLU A 875 -13.11 -44.97 -17.07
CA GLU A 875 -13.52 -44.08 -18.16
C GLU A 875 -13.63 -44.86 -19.49
N LYS A 876 -12.61 -45.64 -19.86
CA LYS A 876 -12.61 -46.50 -21.08
C LYS A 876 -13.69 -47.57 -21.05
N CYS A 877 -14.08 -48.02 -19.84
CA CYS A 877 -15.17 -48.95 -19.64
C CYS A 877 -16.56 -48.29 -19.55
N ALA A 878 -16.61 -46.94 -19.70
CA ALA A 878 -17.83 -46.14 -19.57
C ALA A 878 -18.58 -46.37 -18.23
N VAL A 879 -17.84 -46.60 -17.13
CA VAL A 879 -18.37 -46.70 -15.78
C VAL A 879 -18.15 -45.38 -15.02
N PRO A 880 -19.18 -44.61 -14.68
CA PRO A 880 -19.05 -43.36 -13.98
C PRO A 880 -18.30 -43.51 -12.63
N LEU A 881 -17.37 -42.58 -12.34
CA LEU A 881 -16.59 -42.59 -11.12
C LEU A 881 -16.82 -41.30 -10.34
N LEU A 882 -17.13 -41.40 -9.06
CA LEU A 882 -17.17 -40.30 -8.10
C LEU A 882 -16.07 -40.50 -7.05
N ARG A 883 -15.16 -39.56 -6.94
CA ARG A 883 -14.15 -39.53 -5.88
C ARG A 883 -14.57 -38.56 -4.79
N LEU A 884 -14.61 -39.03 -3.56
CA LEU A 884 -15.00 -38.26 -2.39
C LEU A 884 -13.81 -38.16 -1.42
N ARG A 885 -13.27 -36.97 -1.30
CA ARG A 885 -12.13 -36.69 -0.43
C ARG A 885 -12.62 -36.55 1.02
N THR A 886 -11.83 -37.07 1.97
CA THR A 886 -12.15 -36.96 3.42
C THR A 886 -12.01 -35.56 4.00
N ASP A 887 -11.51 -34.59 3.24
CA ASP A 887 -11.45 -33.17 3.57
C ASP A 887 -12.49 -32.32 2.81
N GLY A 888 -13.33 -32.94 1.99
CA GLY A 888 -14.43 -32.32 1.25
C GLY A 888 -15.70 -32.15 2.09
N SER A 889 -16.80 -31.88 1.41
CA SER A 889 -18.14 -31.73 2.01
C SER A 889 -19.26 -32.05 1.01
N GLY A 890 -20.48 -32.24 1.50
CA GLY A 890 -21.68 -32.41 0.68
C GLY A 890 -21.73 -33.73 -0.07
N GLU A 891 -21.30 -34.82 0.53
CA GLU A 891 -21.20 -36.14 -0.08
C GLU A 891 -22.57 -36.65 -0.57
N LYS A 892 -23.62 -36.44 0.21
CA LYS A 892 -24.98 -36.88 -0.10
C LYS A 892 -25.53 -36.25 -1.38
N GLU A 893 -25.35 -34.94 -1.52
CA GLU A 893 -25.79 -34.17 -2.69
C GLU A 893 -24.96 -34.57 -3.94
N LYS A 894 -23.66 -34.74 -3.80
CA LYS A 894 -22.79 -35.19 -4.90
C LYS A 894 -23.17 -36.57 -5.43
N ILE A 895 -23.51 -37.53 -4.55
CA ILE A 895 -23.98 -38.86 -4.96
C ILE A 895 -25.32 -38.73 -5.70
N LYS A 896 -26.28 -37.93 -5.18
CA LYS A 896 -27.56 -37.74 -5.84
C LYS A 896 -27.44 -37.07 -7.21
N ASP A 897 -26.57 -36.08 -7.35
CA ASP A 897 -26.38 -35.39 -8.65
C ASP A 897 -25.74 -36.33 -9.68
N MET A 898 -24.79 -37.16 -9.28
CA MET A 898 -24.23 -38.16 -10.17
C MET A 898 -25.30 -39.22 -10.56
N LEU A 899 -26.15 -39.64 -9.65
CA LEU A 899 -27.24 -40.58 -9.95
C LEU A 899 -28.32 -40.01 -10.88
N LYS A 900 -28.58 -38.72 -10.83
CA LYS A 900 -29.51 -38.03 -11.76
C LYS A 900 -28.91 -37.91 -13.16
N THR A 901 -27.60 -37.75 -13.30
CA THR A 901 -26.89 -37.58 -14.58
C THR A 901 -26.45 -38.91 -15.20
N ALA A 902 -26.44 -39.99 -14.42
CA ALA A 902 -26.10 -41.31 -14.92
C ALA A 902 -27.15 -41.75 -15.99
N PRO A 903 -26.69 -42.22 -17.18
CA PRO A 903 -27.60 -42.63 -18.22
C PRO A 903 -28.49 -43.75 -17.71
N GLN A 904 -29.77 -43.51 -17.54
CA GLN A 904 -30.81 -44.53 -17.38
C GLN A 904 -30.98 -45.23 -18.74
N LYS A 905 -30.15 -46.21 -19.03
CA LYS A 905 -30.36 -47.08 -20.20
C LYS A 905 -31.32 -48.20 -19.88
#